data_b7482fc32c6436805dd234f9acceec3d
#
_entry.id   b7482fc32c6436805dd234f9acceec3d
#
_cell.length_a   1.000
_cell.length_b   1.000
_cell.length_c   1.000
_cell.angle_alpha   90.00
_cell.angle_beta   90.00
_cell.angle_gamma   90.00
#
_symmetry.space_group_name_H-M   'P 1'
#
loop_
_entity.id
_entity.type
_entity.pdbx_description
1 polymer ?
#
loop_
_entity_poly.entity_id
_entity_poly.type
_entity_poly.pdbx_seq_one_letter_code
_entity_poly.pdbx_strand_id
1 'polypeptide(L)'
;MSKPTVSPMMQQYLAIKSQHADKLVFYRMGDFYELFLDDAVEAAKLLDITLTTRGQMDGVPIKMAGVPFHAAEQYLARLVKMGKSVAVCEQVGEVGVGKGPVERKVVRIVTPGTLTDAAFLEDKETNRIVAVNADKKNVAIAWASLQSGEFKTKLTTADKLADELARLQAAEILLPEGKSLPDSFQATSANITRLNSWQFAADAGAKLLTEYFGCQDLHGFGLDGKEHEAAVGAAGALLNYIRLTQNLMPQHLDGISLETDSQYIGMDAATRRNLEITQTLSGKKSPTLFSILDGCATHMGSRLLALWLHHPLRSRAHIRARQEAVAALGSQYETLQGRLKNIADIERIAARIAVGNARPRDLAALRDSLFALSEIELSAEGSSLLETLKAVFPETLPVTETLKAAVMPEPAVWLKDGGVINQGYCAELDELRHIQNHGDEFLLELEARERERTGLSTLKVEFNRVHGFYIELSKVQAEQAPADYQRRQTLKNAERFITPELKTFEDKVLTAQEQALALEKRLFEALLKEVQTALPQLQKAAKAAAALDVLSTFAAIAAERGFVCPEFADYPVIHIENGRHPVVEQQVRHFTANHTRLDHKHRLMLLTGPNMGGKSTYMRQVAHIVLMAHTGSFVPADSAQIGPIDQIFTRIGASDDLASNRSTFMVEMSETAYILHHATEQSLVLMDEVGRGTSTFDGLALAQAIAEHLLQKNKSFSLFATHYFELTKLPEAHATAVNMHLSALEQGQDIVFLHHIEPGPASKSYGIAVAKLAGLPNRALKAAQKHLNDLENQAAANRPQLDIFSAMPSENGADEEGKEQEVEPVDNLQTNELTEALAQIQPDNLTPREALDALYRLKEICNKVS
;
A
#
# COMPACT_ATOMS: atom_id res chain seq x y z
N MET A 1 -17.12 14.90 -54.33
CA MET A 1 -16.34 14.31 -53.23
C MET A 1 -17.18 13.17 -52.64
N SER A 2 -16.84 11.91 -52.91
CA SER A 2 -17.48 10.73 -52.34
C SER A 2 -17.28 10.74 -50.82
N LYS A 3 -18.37 10.55 -50.05
CA LYS A 3 -18.29 10.37 -48.60
C LYS A 3 -17.31 9.24 -48.30
N PRO A 4 -16.37 9.39 -47.36
CA PRO A 4 -15.47 8.34 -46.97
C PRO A 4 -16.33 7.15 -46.51
N THR A 5 -16.13 5.97 -47.07
CA THR A 5 -16.87 4.77 -46.77
C THR A 5 -16.26 4.07 -45.56
N VAL A 6 -16.42 4.71 -44.38
CA VAL A 6 -16.10 4.06 -43.12
C VAL A 6 -17.19 3.04 -42.82
N SER A 7 -16.83 1.80 -42.50
CA SER A 7 -17.79 0.76 -42.14
C SER A 7 -18.63 1.16 -40.92
N PRO A 8 -19.92 0.72 -40.83
CA PRO A 8 -20.78 1.05 -39.68
C PRO A 8 -20.13 0.66 -38.32
N MET A 9 -19.40 -0.44 -38.26
CA MET A 9 -18.66 -0.88 -37.08
C MET A 9 -17.55 0.13 -36.70
N MET A 10 -16.76 0.59 -37.67
CA MET A 10 -15.70 1.55 -37.43
C MET A 10 -16.23 2.94 -37.05
N GLN A 11 -17.41 3.32 -37.57
CA GLN A 11 -18.09 4.55 -37.14
C GLN A 11 -18.47 4.47 -35.65
N GLN A 12 -18.98 3.32 -35.21
CA GLN A 12 -19.29 3.10 -33.80
C GLN A 12 -18.03 3.13 -32.91
N TYR A 13 -16.93 2.47 -33.34
CA TYR A 13 -15.65 2.51 -32.64
C TYR A 13 -15.12 3.95 -32.51
N LEU A 14 -15.11 4.72 -33.60
CA LEU A 14 -14.63 6.11 -33.60
C LEU A 14 -15.48 7.02 -32.70
N ALA A 15 -16.79 6.81 -32.65
CA ALA A 15 -17.68 7.54 -31.75
C ALA A 15 -17.36 7.25 -30.28
N ILE A 16 -17.08 5.99 -29.93
CA ILE A 16 -16.63 5.61 -28.59
C ILE A 16 -15.24 6.18 -28.29
N LYS A 17 -14.29 6.04 -29.23
CA LYS A 17 -12.92 6.55 -29.05
C LYS A 17 -12.88 8.07 -28.87
N SER A 18 -13.75 8.81 -29.55
CA SER A 18 -13.82 10.27 -29.39
C SER A 18 -14.22 10.71 -27.99
N GLN A 19 -15.02 9.90 -27.27
CA GLN A 19 -15.41 10.14 -25.88
C GLN A 19 -14.32 9.70 -24.87
N HIS A 20 -13.40 8.83 -25.29
CA HIS A 20 -12.35 8.24 -24.48
C HIS A 20 -10.98 8.35 -25.17
N ALA A 21 -10.65 9.54 -25.66
CA ALA A 21 -9.47 9.79 -26.49
C ALA A 21 -8.14 9.41 -25.79
N ASP A 22 -8.09 9.61 -24.47
CA ASP A 22 -6.96 9.34 -23.58
C ASP A 22 -6.83 7.89 -23.10
N LYS A 23 -7.80 7.04 -23.45
CA LYS A 23 -7.87 5.64 -22.98
C LYS A 23 -7.76 4.66 -24.12
N LEU A 24 -7.16 3.49 -23.87
CA LEU A 24 -7.21 2.37 -24.80
C LEU A 24 -8.63 1.79 -24.84
N VAL A 25 -9.13 1.48 -26.03
CA VAL A 25 -10.49 0.94 -26.20
C VAL A 25 -10.43 -0.55 -26.52
N PHE A 26 -10.88 -1.39 -25.58
CA PHE A 26 -11.11 -2.83 -25.79
C PHE A 26 -12.51 -3.02 -26.36
N TYR A 27 -12.59 -3.28 -27.68
CA TYR A 27 -13.85 -3.35 -28.41
C TYR A 27 -14.24 -4.80 -28.67
N ARG A 28 -15.33 -5.27 -28.07
CA ARG A 28 -15.77 -6.66 -28.17
C ARG A 28 -16.16 -7.06 -29.58
N MET A 29 -15.52 -8.11 -30.11
CA MET A 29 -15.78 -8.71 -31.42
C MET A 29 -15.75 -10.24 -31.30
N GLY A 30 -16.93 -10.85 -31.13
CA GLY A 30 -17.03 -12.30 -30.91
C GLY A 30 -16.24 -12.74 -29.67
N ASP A 31 -15.26 -13.62 -29.83
CA ASP A 31 -14.41 -14.16 -28.74
C ASP A 31 -13.15 -13.32 -28.48
N PHE A 32 -13.06 -12.13 -29.08
CA PHE A 32 -11.91 -11.23 -28.89
C PHE A 32 -12.35 -9.84 -28.43
N TYR A 33 -11.45 -9.15 -27.73
CA TYR A 33 -11.43 -7.70 -27.70
C TYR A 33 -10.41 -7.21 -28.70
N GLU A 34 -10.89 -6.44 -29.68
CA GLU A 34 -10.06 -5.85 -30.73
C GLU A 34 -9.76 -4.38 -30.41
N LEU A 35 -8.55 -3.96 -30.73
CA LEU A 35 -8.10 -2.58 -30.66
C LEU A 35 -7.76 -2.13 -32.08
N PHE A 36 -8.01 -0.86 -32.39
CA PHE A 36 -7.82 -0.31 -33.72
C PHE A 36 -6.94 0.95 -33.71
N LEU A 37 -6.37 1.29 -34.88
CA LEU A 37 -5.59 2.50 -35.11
C LEU A 37 -4.38 2.62 -34.15
N ASP A 38 -4.26 3.77 -33.47
CA ASP A 38 -3.14 4.03 -32.56
C ASP A 38 -3.22 3.18 -31.29
N ASP A 39 -4.43 2.87 -30.80
CA ASP A 39 -4.62 1.94 -29.67
C ASP A 39 -4.04 0.54 -29.98
N ALA A 40 -4.18 0.07 -31.21
CA ALA A 40 -3.62 -1.21 -31.63
C ALA A 40 -2.08 -1.19 -31.64
N VAL A 41 -1.49 -0.09 -32.09
CA VAL A 41 -0.02 0.07 -32.12
C VAL A 41 0.53 0.13 -30.69
N GLU A 42 -0.10 0.92 -29.84
CA GLU A 42 0.32 1.07 -28.44
C GLU A 42 0.16 -0.24 -27.67
N ALA A 43 -0.99 -0.90 -27.77
CA ALA A 43 -1.25 -2.15 -27.10
C ALA A 43 -0.32 -3.28 -27.59
N ALA A 44 -0.08 -3.36 -28.91
CA ALA A 44 0.84 -4.35 -29.46
C ALA A 44 2.25 -4.21 -28.88
N LYS A 45 2.73 -2.99 -28.72
CA LYS A 45 4.04 -2.69 -28.12
C LYS A 45 4.08 -3.00 -26.62
N LEU A 46 3.03 -2.63 -25.86
CA LEU A 46 3.00 -2.78 -24.39
C LEU A 46 2.76 -4.23 -23.97
N LEU A 47 1.95 -4.96 -24.72
CA LEU A 47 1.53 -6.33 -24.38
C LEU A 47 2.32 -7.41 -25.08
N ASP A 48 3.18 -7.04 -26.04
CA ASP A 48 3.92 -7.97 -26.92
C ASP A 48 2.95 -8.91 -27.66
N ILE A 49 1.91 -8.32 -28.30
CA ILE A 49 0.94 -9.03 -29.10
C ILE A 49 1.05 -8.65 -30.59
N THR A 50 0.57 -9.52 -31.46
CA THR A 50 0.71 -9.33 -32.92
C THR A 50 -0.12 -8.13 -33.40
N LEU A 51 0.53 -7.20 -34.10
CA LEU A 51 -0.12 -6.12 -34.84
C LEU A 51 -0.48 -6.61 -36.25
N THR A 52 -1.76 -6.51 -36.58
CA THR A 52 -2.30 -6.91 -37.91
C THR A 52 -3.02 -5.77 -38.57
N THR A 53 -3.65 -6.02 -39.71
CA THR A 53 -4.49 -5.03 -40.41
C THR A 53 -5.82 -5.63 -40.79
N ARG A 54 -6.90 -4.84 -40.71
CA ARG A 54 -8.27 -5.28 -41.09
C ARG A 54 -9.04 -4.19 -41.82
N GLY A 55 -9.24 -4.34 -43.13
CA GLY A 55 -9.94 -3.33 -43.94
C GLY A 55 -9.10 -2.11 -44.21
N GLN A 56 -9.73 -1.10 -44.78
CA GLN A 56 -9.11 0.19 -45.14
C GLN A 56 -10.05 1.34 -44.76
N MET A 57 -9.45 2.47 -44.36
CA MET A 57 -10.13 3.75 -44.14
C MET A 57 -9.37 4.79 -44.98
N ASP A 58 -10.08 5.45 -45.90
CA ASP A 58 -9.50 6.42 -46.84
C ASP A 58 -8.27 5.90 -47.62
N GLY A 59 -8.28 4.61 -47.97
CA GLY A 59 -7.20 3.94 -48.68
C GLY A 59 -6.00 3.52 -47.80
N VAL A 60 -6.06 3.78 -46.49
CA VAL A 60 -5.03 3.37 -45.52
C VAL A 60 -5.49 2.10 -44.78
N PRO A 61 -4.62 1.05 -44.68
CA PRO A 61 -4.95 -0.14 -43.93
C PRO A 61 -5.20 0.19 -42.45
N ILE A 62 -6.30 -0.31 -41.88
CA ILE A 62 -6.64 -0.11 -40.47
C ILE A 62 -5.78 -1.08 -39.64
N LYS A 63 -4.88 -0.56 -38.82
CA LYS A 63 -4.09 -1.34 -37.87
C LYS A 63 -5.01 -1.92 -36.80
N MET A 64 -4.78 -3.18 -36.44
CA MET A 64 -5.58 -3.93 -35.49
C MET A 64 -4.69 -4.83 -34.63
N ALA A 65 -5.02 -4.93 -33.35
CA ALA A 65 -4.49 -5.93 -32.43
C ALA A 65 -5.67 -6.51 -31.64
N GLY A 66 -5.56 -7.71 -31.13
CA GLY A 66 -6.67 -8.35 -30.41
C GLY A 66 -6.18 -9.27 -29.30
N VAL A 67 -6.97 -9.35 -28.24
CA VAL A 67 -6.76 -10.25 -27.11
C VAL A 67 -7.98 -11.16 -26.93
N PRO A 68 -7.79 -12.46 -26.64
CA PRO A 68 -8.91 -13.37 -26.41
C PRO A 68 -9.75 -12.92 -25.20
N PHE A 69 -11.07 -13.00 -25.34
CA PHE A 69 -11.98 -12.60 -24.25
C PHE A 69 -11.69 -13.30 -22.92
N HIS A 70 -11.44 -14.59 -22.95
CA HIS A 70 -11.17 -15.37 -21.74
C HIS A 70 -9.86 -14.99 -21.04
N ALA A 71 -8.92 -14.38 -21.76
CA ALA A 71 -7.63 -13.89 -21.23
C ALA A 71 -7.59 -12.38 -21.06
N ALA A 72 -8.66 -11.64 -21.42
CA ALA A 72 -8.67 -10.18 -21.47
C ALA A 72 -8.30 -9.54 -20.14
N GLU A 73 -8.74 -10.11 -19.01
CA GLU A 73 -8.41 -9.62 -17.68
C GLU A 73 -6.90 -9.56 -17.45
N GLN A 74 -6.12 -10.59 -17.87
CA GLN A 74 -4.67 -10.58 -17.71
C GLN A 74 -4.00 -9.45 -18.50
N TYR A 75 -4.50 -9.15 -19.69
CA TYR A 75 -3.99 -8.05 -20.50
C TYR A 75 -4.39 -6.69 -19.96
N LEU A 76 -5.62 -6.56 -19.45
CA LEU A 76 -6.07 -5.35 -18.74
C LEU A 76 -5.17 -5.04 -17.55
N ALA A 77 -4.88 -6.04 -16.71
CA ALA A 77 -4.01 -5.86 -15.55
C ALA A 77 -2.59 -5.43 -15.93
N ARG A 78 -2.02 -6.00 -16.99
CA ARG A 78 -0.70 -5.59 -17.48
C ARG A 78 -0.69 -4.13 -17.92
N LEU A 79 -1.71 -3.69 -18.68
CA LEU A 79 -1.84 -2.30 -19.12
C LEU A 79 -2.02 -1.34 -17.94
N VAL A 80 -2.86 -1.72 -16.98
CA VAL A 80 -3.12 -0.90 -15.80
C VAL A 80 -1.88 -0.78 -14.90
N LYS A 81 -1.10 -1.86 -14.72
CA LYS A 81 0.20 -1.80 -14.02
C LYS A 81 1.22 -0.89 -14.71
N MET A 82 1.09 -0.69 -16.03
CA MET A 82 1.88 0.29 -16.79
C MET A 82 1.28 1.70 -16.77
N GLY A 83 0.29 1.96 -15.91
CA GLY A 83 -0.37 3.26 -15.77
C GLY A 83 -1.36 3.60 -16.87
N LYS A 84 -1.80 2.62 -17.69
CA LYS A 84 -2.78 2.86 -18.76
C LYS A 84 -4.20 2.61 -18.29
N SER A 85 -5.13 3.48 -18.70
CA SER A 85 -6.57 3.29 -18.50
C SER A 85 -7.21 2.67 -19.74
N VAL A 86 -8.15 1.77 -19.55
CA VAL A 86 -8.78 1.01 -20.62
C VAL A 86 -10.31 1.10 -20.54
N ALA A 87 -10.96 1.55 -21.61
CA ALA A 87 -12.41 1.51 -21.77
C ALA A 87 -12.83 0.17 -22.35
N VAL A 88 -13.62 -0.61 -21.59
CA VAL A 88 -14.09 -1.93 -21.99
C VAL A 88 -15.48 -1.81 -22.60
N CYS A 89 -15.61 -2.20 -23.87
CA CYS A 89 -16.84 -2.13 -24.63
C CYS A 89 -17.42 -3.53 -24.83
N GLU A 90 -18.66 -3.74 -24.41
CA GLU A 90 -19.41 -4.98 -24.58
C GLU A 90 -20.53 -4.82 -25.59
N GLN A 91 -20.97 -5.95 -26.18
CA GLN A 91 -22.13 -6.03 -27.03
C GLN A 91 -23.41 -5.93 -26.19
N VAL A 92 -24.32 -5.05 -26.60
CA VAL A 92 -25.59 -4.81 -25.94
C VAL A 92 -26.71 -5.18 -26.91
N GLY A 93 -27.58 -6.10 -26.50
CA GLY A 93 -28.70 -6.62 -27.33
C GLY A 93 -28.44 -8.01 -27.93
N GLU A 94 -29.47 -8.61 -28.53
CA GLU A 94 -29.42 -9.94 -29.10
C GLU A 94 -28.79 -9.93 -30.51
N VAL A 95 -27.96 -10.91 -30.79
CA VAL A 95 -27.31 -11.08 -32.10
C VAL A 95 -28.36 -11.50 -33.11
N GLY A 96 -28.56 -10.71 -34.17
CA GLY A 96 -29.47 -11.05 -35.29
C GLY A 96 -30.86 -10.36 -35.29
N VAL A 97 -31.21 -9.52 -34.32
CA VAL A 97 -32.48 -8.81 -34.18
C VAL A 97 -32.44 -7.40 -34.81
N GLY A 98 -31.65 -7.14 -35.86
CA GLY A 98 -31.65 -5.84 -36.53
C GLY A 98 -30.87 -5.82 -37.84
N LYS A 99 -31.15 -4.83 -38.72
CA LYS A 99 -30.38 -4.57 -39.95
C LYS A 99 -29.17 -3.65 -39.60
N GLY A 100 -28.11 -4.19 -38.96
CA GLY A 100 -26.90 -3.40 -38.62
C GLY A 100 -25.98 -4.17 -37.70
N PRO A 101 -24.76 -3.63 -37.40
CA PRO A 101 -23.87 -4.20 -36.40
C PRO A 101 -24.54 -4.11 -35.01
N VAL A 102 -24.36 -5.14 -34.18
CA VAL A 102 -24.80 -5.14 -32.78
C VAL A 102 -24.27 -3.91 -32.08
N GLU A 103 -25.07 -3.22 -31.28
CA GLU A 103 -24.65 -2.04 -30.53
C GLU A 103 -23.61 -2.42 -29.51
N ARG A 104 -22.62 -1.56 -29.32
CA ARG A 104 -21.58 -1.72 -28.29
C ARG A 104 -21.52 -0.46 -27.45
N LYS A 105 -21.44 -0.69 -26.13
CA LYS A 105 -21.35 0.39 -25.14
C LYS A 105 -20.16 0.14 -24.22
N VAL A 106 -19.54 1.24 -23.74
CA VAL A 106 -18.58 1.16 -22.65
C VAL A 106 -19.31 0.74 -21.39
N VAL A 107 -18.96 -0.43 -20.88
CA VAL A 107 -19.58 -1.00 -19.67
C VAL A 107 -18.78 -0.62 -18.42
N ARG A 108 -17.47 -0.45 -18.56
CA ARG A 108 -16.58 0.02 -17.48
C ARG A 108 -15.30 0.63 -18.05
N ILE A 109 -14.66 1.47 -17.24
CA ILE A 109 -13.31 1.96 -17.48
C ILE A 109 -12.43 1.38 -16.38
N VAL A 110 -11.39 0.63 -16.77
CA VAL A 110 -10.42 0.06 -15.83
C VAL A 110 -9.24 1.00 -15.72
N THR A 111 -8.97 1.47 -14.51
CA THR A 111 -7.86 2.39 -14.18
C THR A 111 -7.00 1.79 -13.07
N PRO A 112 -5.79 2.31 -12.79
CA PRO A 112 -4.97 1.83 -11.70
C PRO A 112 -5.69 1.75 -10.34
N GLY A 113 -6.55 2.71 -10.04
CA GLY A 113 -7.29 2.78 -8.78
C GLY A 113 -8.58 1.96 -8.74
N THR A 114 -9.18 1.67 -9.91
CA THR A 114 -10.48 0.97 -9.99
C THR A 114 -10.38 -0.52 -10.23
N LEU A 115 -9.18 -1.09 -10.20
CA LEU A 115 -8.94 -2.52 -10.39
C LEU A 115 -9.45 -3.31 -9.19
N THR A 116 -10.42 -4.20 -9.40
CA THR A 116 -11.04 -5.04 -8.35
C THR A 116 -10.75 -6.53 -8.50
N ASP A 117 -10.20 -6.97 -9.63
CA ASP A 117 -9.97 -8.39 -9.89
C ASP A 117 -8.74 -8.89 -9.11
N ALA A 118 -8.95 -9.94 -8.31
CA ALA A 118 -7.95 -10.55 -7.44
C ALA A 118 -6.76 -11.13 -8.21
N ALA A 119 -6.95 -11.56 -9.46
CA ALA A 119 -5.88 -12.16 -10.26
C ALA A 119 -4.75 -11.18 -10.62
N PHE A 120 -4.92 -9.88 -10.39
CA PHE A 120 -4.04 -8.83 -10.89
C PHE A 120 -3.51 -7.87 -9.84
N LEU A 121 -4.12 -7.90 -8.67
CA LEU A 121 -3.66 -7.20 -7.48
C LEU A 121 -2.78 -8.14 -6.68
N GLU A 122 -1.71 -7.62 -6.11
CA GLU A 122 -0.99 -8.38 -5.10
C GLU A 122 -1.95 -8.68 -3.93
N ASP A 123 -1.98 -9.92 -3.48
CA ASP A 123 -3.00 -10.39 -2.52
C ASP A 123 -3.00 -9.60 -1.21
N LYS A 124 -1.84 -9.09 -0.82
CA LYS A 124 -1.62 -8.36 0.44
C LYS A 124 -1.64 -6.84 0.29
N GLU A 125 -1.92 -6.30 -0.90
CA GLU A 125 -1.96 -4.85 -1.15
C GLU A 125 -3.40 -4.33 -1.25
N THR A 126 -3.60 -3.11 -0.71
CA THR A 126 -4.86 -2.37 -0.82
C THR A 126 -4.74 -1.35 -1.93
N ASN A 127 -5.69 -1.35 -2.86
CA ASN A 127 -5.76 -0.37 -3.94
C ASN A 127 -6.62 0.82 -3.53
N ARG A 128 -6.05 2.04 -3.49
CA ARG A 128 -6.75 3.27 -3.11
C ARG A 128 -6.73 4.29 -4.24
N ILE A 129 -7.87 4.97 -4.41
CA ILE A 129 -8.00 6.17 -5.22
C ILE A 129 -8.05 7.34 -4.26
N VAL A 130 -7.25 8.37 -4.50
CA VAL A 130 -7.18 9.57 -3.66
C VAL A 130 -7.54 10.78 -4.49
N ALA A 131 -8.52 11.57 -4.06
CA ALA A 131 -8.83 12.88 -4.65
C ALA A 131 -8.23 13.97 -3.76
N VAL A 132 -7.54 14.93 -4.38
CA VAL A 132 -6.93 16.08 -3.69
C VAL A 132 -7.64 17.35 -4.14
N ASN A 133 -8.19 18.10 -3.21
CA ASN A 133 -8.80 19.39 -3.43
C ASN A 133 -8.10 20.45 -2.57
N ALA A 134 -7.59 21.49 -3.20
CA ALA A 134 -6.90 22.58 -2.50
C ALA A 134 -7.68 23.87 -2.69
N ASP A 135 -8.20 24.42 -1.61
CA ASP A 135 -8.72 25.78 -1.53
C ASP A 135 -7.61 26.74 -1.09
N LYS A 136 -7.90 28.05 -1.09
CA LYS A 136 -6.92 29.11 -0.77
C LYS A 136 -6.28 28.98 0.62
N LYS A 137 -6.94 28.29 1.55
CA LYS A 137 -6.50 28.13 2.94
C LYS A 137 -6.32 26.68 3.39
N ASN A 138 -7.06 25.75 2.83
CA ASN A 138 -7.11 24.35 3.28
C ASN A 138 -6.86 23.41 2.12
N VAL A 139 -6.16 22.31 2.39
CA VAL A 139 -6.03 21.17 1.49
C VAL A 139 -6.87 20.05 2.08
N ALA A 140 -7.71 19.46 1.26
CA ALA A 140 -8.49 18.29 1.62
C ALA A 140 -8.10 17.11 0.74
N ILE A 141 -8.08 15.94 1.33
CA ILE A 141 -7.93 14.67 0.64
C ILE A 141 -9.16 13.80 0.93
N ALA A 142 -9.63 13.09 -0.08
CA ALA A 142 -10.61 12.03 0.09
C ALA A 142 -10.09 10.77 -0.58
N TRP A 143 -10.29 9.62 0.04
CA TRP A 143 -9.85 8.35 -0.53
C TRP A 143 -10.90 7.28 -0.38
N ALA A 144 -10.87 6.36 -1.33
CA ALA A 144 -11.72 5.17 -1.32
C ALA A 144 -10.95 3.95 -1.79
N SER A 145 -11.34 2.79 -1.28
CA SER A 145 -10.92 1.50 -1.78
C SER A 145 -12.15 0.69 -2.17
N LEU A 146 -12.25 0.36 -3.45
CA LEU A 146 -13.35 -0.48 -3.95
C LEU A 146 -13.26 -1.92 -3.44
N GLN A 147 -12.11 -2.34 -2.90
CA GLN A 147 -11.93 -3.68 -2.34
C GLN A 147 -12.53 -3.82 -0.94
N SER A 148 -12.23 -2.85 -0.06
CA SER A 148 -12.62 -2.89 1.36
C SER A 148 -13.89 -2.09 1.67
N GLY A 149 -14.40 -1.30 0.70
CA GLY A 149 -15.50 -0.37 0.94
C GLY A 149 -15.10 0.83 1.81
N GLU A 150 -13.78 1.07 2.01
CA GLU A 150 -13.29 2.24 2.73
C GLU A 150 -13.61 3.50 1.94
N PHE A 151 -14.22 4.50 2.61
CA PHE A 151 -14.41 5.85 2.07
C PHE A 151 -14.22 6.87 3.18
N LYS A 152 -13.15 7.63 3.07
CA LYS A 152 -12.74 8.62 4.09
C LYS A 152 -12.31 9.93 3.47
N THR A 153 -12.34 10.97 4.29
CA THR A 153 -11.82 12.29 3.95
C THR A 153 -11.06 12.88 5.13
N LYS A 154 -10.11 13.78 4.85
CA LYS A 154 -9.29 14.46 5.85
C LYS A 154 -8.96 15.87 5.38
N LEU A 155 -8.99 16.81 6.31
CA LEU A 155 -8.40 18.13 6.14
C LEU A 155 -6.92 18.06 6.51
N THR A 156 -6.08 18.64 5.70
CA THR A 156 -4.63 18.71 5.90
C THR A 156 -4.08 20.04 5.45
N THR A 157 -2.80 20.25 5.58
CA THR A 157 -2.09 21.43 5.14
C THR A 157 -1.19 21.10 3.93
N ALA A 158 -0.76 22.12 3.18
CA ALA A 158 0.03 21.91 1.97
C ALA A 158 1.40 21.25 2.27
N ASP A 159 1.99 21.52 3.43
CA ASP A 159 3.24 20.96 3.92
C ASP A 159 3.11 19.48 4.30
N LYS A 160 1.94 19.05 4.82
CA LYS A 160 1.66 17.66 5.20
C LYS A 160 1.10 16.80 4.05
N LEU A 161 0.69 17.41 2.93
CA LEU A 161 0.04 16.68 1.83
C LEU A 161 0.90 15.54 1.28
N ALA A 162 2.20 15.75 1.13
CA ALA A 162 3.12 14.73 0.64
C ALA A 162 3.17 13.51 1.57
N ASP A 163 3.18 13.73 2.89
CA ASP A 163 3.20 12.68 3.91
C ASP A 163 1.89 11.88 3.94
N GLU A 164 0.75 12.57 3.78
CA GLU A 164 -0.55 11.92 3.71
C GLU A 164 -0.70 11.04 2.45
N LEU A 165 -0.24 11.53 1.30
CA LEU A 165 -0.24 10.74 0.06
C LEU A 165 0.69 9.52 0.16
N ALA A 166 1.86 9.68 0.78
CA ALA A 166 2.78 8.57 1.05
C ALA A 166 2.18 7.55 2.02
N ARG A 167 1.45 8.02 3.05
CA ARG A 167 0.73 7.17 4.00
C ARG A 167 -0.35 6.32 3.33
N LEU A 168 -1.12 6.92 2.43
CA LEU A 168 -2.23 6.27 1.75
C LEU A 168 -1.79 5.29 0.67
N GLN A 169 -0.55 5.39 0.16
CA GLN A 169 -0.01 4.55 -0.91
C GLN A 169 -0.99 4.48 -2.10
N ALA A 170 -1.44 5.65 -2.57
CA ALA A 170 -2.44 5.76 -3.62
C ALA A 170 -1.99 5.08 -4.92
N ALA A 171 -2.84 4.24 -5.52
CA ALA A 171 -2.62 3.73 -6.87
C ALA A 171 -2.97 4.77 -7.93
N GLU A 172 -3.92 5.65 -7.61
CA GLU A 172 -4.38 6.72 -8.48
C GLU A 172 -4.72 7.98 -7.68
N ILE A 173 -4.26 9.14 -8.19
CA ILE A 173 -4.52 10.44 -7.59
C ILE A 173 -5.32 11.31 -8.55
N LEU A 174 -6.47 11.80 -8.10
CA LEU A 174 -7.35 12.69 -8.84
C LEU A 174 -7.05 14.15 -8.47
N LEU A 175 -6.79 14.97 -9.47
CA LEU A 175 -6.50 16.39 -9.30
C LEU A 175 -7.42 17.25 -10.16
N PRO A 176 -7.80 18.47 -9.71
CA PRO A 176 -8.43 19.46 -10.57
C PRO A 176 -7.50 19.87 -11.72
N GLU A 177 -8.03 20.10 -12.91
CA GLU A 177 -7.28 20.69 -14.03
C GLU A 177 -6.58 21.98 -13.60
N GLY A 178 -5.34 22.17 -14.05
CA GLY A 178 -4.51 23.32 -13.72
C GLY A 178 -3.88 23.32 -12.32
N LYS A 179 -4.13 22.29 -11.49
CA LYS A 179 -3.45 22.11 -10.20
C LYS A 179 -2.31 21.12 -10.31
N SER A 180 -1.27 21.29 -9.50
CA SER A 180 -0.12 20.40 -9.36
C SER A 180 0.02 19.94 -7.91
N LEU A 181 0.64 18.77 -7.73
CA LEU A 181 1.07 18.32 -6.41
C LEU A 181 2.29 19.15 -5.95
N PRO A 182 2.54 19.23 -4.63
CA PRO A 182 3.75 19.87 -4.12
C PRO A 182 5.01 19.22 -4.69
N ASP A 183 6.07 20.00 -4.91
CA ASP A 183 7.37 19.50 -5.41
C ASP A 183 8.03 18.50 -4.44
N SER A 184 7.65 18.55 -3.15
CA SER A 184 8.06 17.57 -2.13
C SER A 184 7.46 16.18 -2.34
N PHE A 185 6.35 16.07 -3.07
CA PHE A 185 5.77 14.80 -3.47
C PHE A 185 6.54 14.25 -4.67
N GLN A 186 7.62 13.57 -4.41
CA GLN A 186 8.35 12.86 -5.45
C GLN A 186 7.54 11.66 -5.92
N ALA A 187 7.51 11.52 -7.24
CA ALA A 187 6.75 10.54 -7.99
C ALA A 187 6.74 9.15 -7.31
N THR A 188 5.68 8.92 -6.58
CA THR A 188 5.26 7.57 -6.27
C THR A 188 4.76 6.93 -7.56
N SER A 189 4.67 5.62 -7.60
CA SER A 189 4.06 4.86 -8.70
C SER A 189 2.58 5.18 -8.96
N ALA A 190 2.02 6.19 -8.28
CA ALA A 190 0.63 6.61 -8.42
C ALA A 190 0.37 7.26 -9.79
N ASN A 191 -0.67 6.81 -10.47
CA ASN A 191 -1.14 7.46 -11.69
C ASN A 191 -1.90 8.75 -11.35
N ILE A 192 -1.62 9.85 -12.06
CA ILE A 192 -2.29 11.14 -11.86
C ILE A 192 -3.36 11.32 -12.93
N THR A 193 -4.62 11.38 -12.50
CA THR A 193 -5.78 11.65 -13.36
C THR A 193 -6.30 13.07 -13.10
N ARG A 194 -6.42 13.88 -14.16
CA ARG A 194 -6.91 15.24 -14.08
C ARG A 194 -8.38 15.28 -14.42
N LEU A 195 -9.17 15.94 -13.57
CA LEU A 195 -10.61 16.10 -13.73
C LEU A 195 -10.96 17.59 -13.81
N ASN A 196 -12.05 17.90 -14.50
CA ASN A 196 -12.55 19.26 -14.59
C ASN A 196 -12.76 19.86 -13.19
N SER A 197 -12.29 21.07 -12.96
CA SER A 197 -12.29 21.73 -11.64
C SER A 197 -13.69 21.85 -11.02
N TRP A 198 -14.75 21.95 -11.82
CA TRP A 198 -16.13 22.00 -11.30
C TRP A 198 -16.57 20.73 -10.55
N GLN A 199 -15.95 19.58 -10.83
CA GLN A 199 -16.24 18.32 -10.12
C GLN A 199 -15.80 18.36 -8.66
N PHE A 200 -14.87 19.24 -8.31
CA PHE A 200 -14.39 19.45 -6.94
C PHE A 200 -15.16 20.57 -6.21
N ALA A 201 -16.22 21.09 -6.79
CA ALA A 201 -17.05 22.10 -6.13
C ALA A 201 -17.84 21.48 -4.96
N ALA A 202 -17.86 22.16 -3.82
CA ALA A 202 -18.51 21.68 -2.60
C ALA A 202 -20.02 21.42 -2.79
N ASP A 203 -20.73 22.31 -3.50
CA ASP A 203 -22.17 22.17 -3.78
C ASP A 203 -22.48 20.93 -4.61
N ALA A 204 -21.65 20.68 -5.65
CA ALA A 204 -21.79 19.48 -6.50
C ALA A 204 -21.48 18.21 -5.69
N GLY A 205 -20.45 18.26 -4.85
CA GLY A 205 -20.08 17.18 -3.95
C GLY A 205 -21.15 16.87 -2.92
N ALA A 206 -21.66 17.88 -2.23
CA ALA A 206 -22.70 17.74 -1.23
C ALA A 206 -23.96 17.11 -1.83
N LYS A 207 -24.42 17.60 -2.97
CA LYS A 207 -25.57 17.04 -3.67
C LYS A 207 -25.39 15.56 -4.01
N LEU A 208 -24.25 15.20 -4.57
CA LEU A 208 -23.96 13.81 -4.97
C LEU A 208 -23.86 12.89 -3.75
N LEU A 209 -23.20 13.33 -2.68
CA LEU A 209 -23.03 12.54 -1.45
C LEU A 209 -24.36 12.35 -0.72
N THR A 210 -25.20 13.40 -0.58
CA THR A 210 -26.52 13.29 0.05
C THR A 210 -27.47 12.39 -0.76
N GLU A 211 -27.44 12.50 -2.09
CA GLU A 211 -28.21 11.60 -2.96
C GLU A 211 -27.74 10.14 -2.82
N TYR A 212 -26.42 9.94 -2.76
CA TYR A 212 -25.83 8.61 -2.65
C TYR A 212 -26.14 7.93 -1.30
N PHE A 213 -25.99 8.64 -0.18
CA PHE A 213 -26.26 8.11 1.14
C PHE A 213 -27.73 8.16 1.56
N GLY A 214 -28.61 8.75 0.74
CA GLY A 214 -30.04 8.90 1.04
C GLY A 214 -30.31 9.77 2.27
N CYS A 215 -29.47 10.77 2.52
CA CYS A 215 -29.59 11.67 3.68
C CYS A 215 -29.94 13.10 3.24
N GLN A 216 -30.45 13.91 4.18
CA GLN A 216 -30.81 15.31 3.90
C GLN A 216 -29.56 16.23 3.87
N ASP A 217 -28.60 15.93 4.72
CA ASP A 217 -27.35 16.69 4.88
C ASP A 217 -26.18 15.76 5.28
N LEU A 218 -24.98 16.32 5.39
CA LEU A 218 -23.76 15.57 5.73
C LEU A 218 -23.35 15.75 7.21
N HIS A 219 -24.20 16.34 8.04
CA HIS A 219 -23.93 16.58 9.46
C HIS A 219 -23.65 15.27 10.22
N GLY A 220 -24.43 14.23 9.95
CA GLY A 220 -24.23 12.89 10.55
C GLY A 220 -22.88 12.24 10.26
N PHE A 221 -22.16 12.70 9.24
CA PHE A 221 -20.81 12.27 8.88
C PHE A 221 -19.71 13.22 9.39
N GLY A 222 -20.09 14.30 10.11
CA GLY A 222 -19.17 15.34 10.59
C GLY A 222 -18.60 16.23 9.47
N LEU A 223 -19.31 16.34 8.35
CA LEU A 223 -18.88 17.09 7.15
C LEU A 223 -19.76 18.34 6.92
N ASP A 224 -20.09 19.02 7.99
CA ASP A 224 -20.82 20.29 7.99
C ASP A 224 -19.89 21.49 8.19
N GLY A 225 -20.37 22.67 7.81
CA GLY A 225 -19.63 23.90 7.94
C GLY A 225 -18.67 24.22 6.78
N LYS A 226 -18.29 25.49 6.71
CA LYS A 226 -17.42 26.02 5.65
C LYS A 226 -16.00 25.45 5.64
N GLU A 227 -15.54 24.99 6.79
CA GLU A 227 -14.24 24.37 6.96
C GLU A 227 -14.14 23.03 6.20
N HIS A 228 -15.27 22.34 6.02
CA HIS A 228 -15.30 21.03 5.33
C HIS A 228 -15.63 21.12 3.83
N GLU A 229 -15.89 22.32 3.27
CA GLU A 229 -16.22 22.48 1.84
C GLU A 229 -15.20 21.82 0.90
N ALA A 230 -13.90 21.97 1.20
CA ALA A 230 -12.83 21.34 0.41
C ALA A 230 -12.88 19.80 0.49
N ALA A 231 -13.19 19.25 1.69
CA ALA A 231 -13.32 17.82 1.92
C ALA A 231 -14.54 17.23 1.21
N VAL A 232 -15.67 17.93 1.27
CA VAL A 232 -16.90 17.56 0.56
C VAL A 232 -16.67 17.56 -0.96
N GLY A 233 -15.98 18.57 -1.47
CA GLY A 233 -15.63 18.65 -2.89
C GLY A 233 -14.70 17.52 -3.34
N ALA A 234 -13.68 17.18 -2.55
CA ALA A 234 -12.79 16.05 -2.82
C ALA A 234 -13.54 14.72 -2.83
N ALA A 235 -14.39 14.49 -1.82
CA ALA A 235 -15.19 13.28 -1.70
C ALA A 235 -16.22 13.14 -2.84
N GLY A 236 -16.88 14.25 -3.21
CA GLY A 236 -17.80 14.28 -4.33
C GLY A 236 -17.13 13.97 -5.67
N ALA A 237 -15.95 14.57 -5.93
CA ALA A 237 -15.17 14.29 -7.13
C ALA A 237 -14.76 12.81 -7.21
N LEU A 238 -14.32 12.25 -6.10
CA LEU A 238 -13.94 10.83 -5.98
C LEU A 238 -15.13 9.90 -6.27
N LEU A 239 -16.26 10.13 -5.62
CA LEU A 239 -17.46 9.31 -5.82
C LEU A 239 -17.97 9.42 -7.27
N ASN A 240 -17.98 10.62 -7.86
CA ASN A 240 -18.33 10.82 -9.25
C ASN A 240 -17.39 10.09 -10.20
N TYR A 241 -16.09 10.12 -9.95
CA TYR A 241 -15.09 9.39 -10.73
C TYR A 241 -15.34 7.88 -10.70
N ILE A 242 -15.58 7.32 -9.52
CA ILE A 242 -15.90 5.90 -9.35
C ILE A 242 -17.17 5.55 -10.12
N ARG A 243 -18.25 6.35 -10.00
CA ARG A 243 -19.50 6.17 -10.72
C ARG A 243 -19.29 6.14 -12.23
N LEU A 244 -18.54 7.09 -12.76
CA LEU A 244 -18.30 7.21 -14.21
C LEU A 244 -17.40 6.07 -14.74
N THR A 245 -16.43 5.62 -13.95
CA THR A 245 -15.51 4.55 -14.36
C THR A 245 -16.16 3.16 -14.26
N GLN A 246 -16.99 2.91 -13.25
CA GLN A 246 -17.69 1.65 -13.07
C GLN A 246 -19.05 1.59 -13.80
N ASN A 247 -19.50 2.72 -14.36
CA ASN A 247 -20.83 2.89 -14.99
C ASN A 247 -21.99 2.46 -14.07
N LEU A 248 -21.77 2.45 -12.78
CA LEU A 248 -22.77 2.21 -11.74
C LEU A 248 -22.35 2.80 -10.39
N MET A 249 -23.32 3.02 -9.50
CA MET A 249 -23.05 3.45 -8.13
C MET A 249 -22.54 2.28 -7.29
N PRO A 250 -21.38 2.38 -6.66
CA PRO A 250 -20.82 1.31 -5.83
C PRO A 250 -21.60 1.19 -4.52
N GLN A 251 -22.51 0.23 -4.41
CA GLN A 251 -23.41 0.09 -3.24
C GLN A 251 -22.69 -0.31 -1.93
N HIS A 252 -21.40 -0.61 -1.99
CA HIS A 252 -20.61 -1.09 -0.87
C HIS A 252 -19.79 0.00 -0.16
N LEU A 253 -19.92 1.26 -0.54
CA LEU A 253 -19.37 2.37 0.24
C LEU A 253 -20.44 2.86 1.22
N ASP A 254 -20.52 2.23 2.41
CA ASP A 254 -21.63 2.39 3.37
C ASP A 254 -21.75 3.75 4.01
N GLY A 255 -20.67 4.54 4.01
CA GLY A 255 -20.60 5.85 4.62
C GLY A 255 -19.26 6.51 4.37
N ILE A 256 -19.19 7.79 4.67
CA ILE A 256 -17.94 8.55 4.66
C ILE A 256 -17.55 8.92 6.09
N SER A 257 -16.28 8.85 6.43
CA SER A 257 -15.79 9.26 7.74
C SER A 257 -14.71 10.33 7.63
N LEU A 258 -14.78 11.33 8.50
CA LEU A 258 -13.75 12.36 8.65
C LEU A 258 -12.63 11.82 9.55
N GLU A 259 -11.43 11.73 9.01
CA GLU A 259 -10.24 11.38 9.77
C GLU A 259 -9.57 12.63 10.34
N THR A 260 -9.16 12.56 11.60
CA THR A 260 -8.46 13.65 12.30
C THR A 260 -7.06 13.23 12.73
N ASP A 261 -6.14 14.21 12.87
CA ASP A 261 -4.75 13.97 13.30
C ASP A 261 -4.65 13.36 14.70
N SER A 262 -5.70 13.46 15.51
CA SER A 262 -5.73 12.92 16.88
C SER A 262 -5.97 11.41 16.95
N GLN A 263 -6.33 10.75 15.87
CA GLN A 263 -6.67 9.32 15.88
C GLN A 263 -5.42 8.43 15.85
N TYR A 264 -4.38 8.85 15.12
CA TYR A 264 -3.20 8.05 14.85
C TYR A 264 -1.90 8.78 15.21
N ILE A 265 -0.83 8.03 15.48
CA ILE A 265 0.52 8.58 15.59
C ILE A 265 0.94 9.10 14.22
N GLY A 266 1.38 10.37 14.18
CA GLY A 266 1.94 10.99 12.99
C GLY A 266 3.31 10.39 12.64
N MET A 267 3.53 10.11 11.36
CA MET A 267 4.82 9.73 10.80
C MET A 267 4.94 10.36 9.41
N ASP A 268 6.03 11.06 9.13
CA ASP A 268 6.33 11.56 7.80
C ASP A 268 6.75 10.46 6.81
N ALA A 269 6.90 10.79 5.57
CA ALA A 269 7.30 9.83 4.53
C ALA A 269 8.71 9.27 4.77
N ALA A 270 9.63 10.10 5.26
CA ALA A 270 11.01 9.70 5.59
C ALA A 270 11.01 8.70 6.75
N THR A 271 10.25 8.97 7.80
CA THR A 271 10.12 8.08 8.97
C THR A 271 9.56 6.71 8.57
N ARG A 272 8.50 6.66 7.77
CA ARG A 272 7.93 5.38 7.30
C ARG A 272 8.94 4.55 6.53
N ARG A 273 9.73 5.19 5.68
CA ARG A 273 10.81 4.56 4.91
C ARG A 273 11.96 4.12 5.82
N ASN A 274 12.42 4.98 6.72
CA ASN A 274 13.56 4.71 7.59
C ASN A 274 13.28 3.60 8.61
N LEU A 275 12.03 3.43 9.03
CA LEU A 275 11.59 2.34 9.90
C LEU A 275 11.35 1.02 9.13
N GLU A 276 11.48 1.01 7.82
CA GLU A 276 11.32 -0.19 7.00
C GLU A 276 10.05 -1.00 7.36
N ILE A 277 8.92 -0.30 7.46
CA ILE A 277 7.66 -0.90 7.94
C ILE A 277 7.19 -1.99 6.98
N THR A 278 7.06 -1.69 5.68
CA THR A 278 6.58 -2.62 4.63
C THR A 278 7.57 -2.81 3.49
N GLN A 279 8.58 -1.95 3.39
CA GLN A 279 9.65 -2.03 2.41
C GLN A 279 10.98 -1.67 3.05
N THR A 280 12.05 -2.37 2.66
CA THR A 280 13.41 -2.02 3.08
C THR A 280 13.88 -0.74 2.39
N LEU A 281 14.94 -0.11 2.88
CA LEU A 281 15.58 1.04 2.23
C LEU A 281 16.01 0.75 0.78
N SER A 282 16.31 -0.52 0.48
CA SER A 282 16.61 -0.99 -0.89
C SER A 282 15.37 -1.35 -1.73
N GLY A 283 14.15 -1.10 -1.24
CA GLY A 283 12.89 -1.35 -1.94
C GLY A 283 12.41 -2.82 -1.93
N LYS A 284 13.06 -3.70 -1.15
CA LYS A 284 12.63 -5.10 -1.00
C LYS A 284 11.45 -5.20 -0.02
N LYS A 285 10.56 -6.19 -0.22
CA LYS A 285 9.41 -6.46 0.67
C LYS A 285 9.79 -7.22 1.94
N SER A 286 10.97 -7.83 1.98
CA SER A 286 11.49 -8.58 3.13
C SER A 286 13.02 -8.44 3.18
N PRO A 287 13.61 -8.40 4.39
CA PRO A 287 12.99 -8.43 5.72
C PRO A 287 12.51 -7.04 6.17
N THR A 288 11.27 -6.92 6.59
CA THR A 288 10.65 -5.68 7.08
C THR A 288 9.84 -5.98 8.35
N LEU A 289 9.42 -4.95 9.09
CA LEU A 289 8.58 -5.15 10.27
C LEU A 289 7.30 -5.92 9.89
N PHE A 290 6.63 -5.51 8.81
CA PHE A 290 5.45 -6.23 8.30
C PHE A 290 5.75 -7.68 7.97
N SER A 291 6.82 -7.98 7.22
CA SER A 291 7.12 -9.34 6.78
C SER A 291 7.43 -10.30 7.95
N ILE A 292 7.88 -9.77 9.09
CA ILE A 292 8.15 -10.55 10.30
C ILE A 292 6.89 -10.77 11.13
N LEU A 293 5.94 -9.83 11.07
CA LEU A 293 4.68 -9.91 11.82
C LEU A 293 3.54 -10.55 11.02
N ASP A 294 3.67 -10.72 9.70
CA ASP A 294 2.62 -11.26 8.85
C ASP A 294 2.56 -12.78 8.88
N GLY A 295 1.95 -13.29 9.93
CA GLY A 295 1.52 -14.69 10.08
C GLY A 295 0.03 -14.90 9.80
N CYS A 296 -0.65 -13.92 9.16
CA CYS A 296 -2.07 -13.97 8.91
C CYS A 296 -2.48 -15.13 8.00
N ALA A 297 -3.56 -15.81 8.35
CA ALA A 297 -4.12 -16.93 7.60
C ALA A 297 -4.86 -16.47 6.33
N THR A 298 -5.37 -15.22 6.32
CA THR A 298 -6.15 -14.63 5.23
C THR A 298 -5.43 -13.44 4.61
N HIS A 299 -5.64 -13.18 3.34
CA HIS A 299 -5.15 -11.96 2.69
C HIS A 299 -5.78 -10.69 3.24
N MET A 300 -7.04 -10.77 3.72
CA MET A 300 -7.73 -9.67 4.40
C MET A 300 -7.01 -9.29 5.70
N GLY A 301 -6.60 -10.27 6.50
CA GLY A 301 -5.79 -10.06 7.70
C GLY A 301 -4.45 -9.40 7.40
N SER A 302 -3.71 -9.90 6.39
CA SER A 302 -2.43 -9.29 5.97
C SER A 302 -2.59 -7.83 5.57
N ARG A 303 -3.64 -7.48 4.81
CA ARG A 303 -3.92 -6.08 4.44
C ARG A 303 -4.25 -5.21 5.66
N LEU A 304 -5.03 -5.76 6.58
CA LEU A 304 -5.38 -5.05 7.81
C LEU A 304 -4.17 -4.85 8.72
N LEU A 305 -3.28 -5.83 8.83
CA LEU A 305 -2.03 -5.72 9.58
C LEU A 305 -1.14 -4.60 9.01
N ALA A 306 -0.95 -4.57 7.69
CA ALA A 306 -0.21 -3.49 7.03
C ALA A 306 -0.85 -2.12 7.32
N LEU A 307 -2.18 -2.03 7.26
CA LEU A 307 -2.92 -0.81 7.61
C LEU A 307 -2.67 -0.41 9.06
N TRP A 308 -2.73 -1.33 10.02
CA TRP A 308 -2.51 -1.03 11.44
C TRP A 308 -1.09 -0.55 11.71
N LEU A 309 -0.08 -1.12 11.07
CA LEU A 309 1.31 -0.67 11.20
C LEU A 309 1.54 0.73 10.64
N HIS A 310 0.85 1.11 9.57
CA HIS A 310 0.91 2.46 9.02
C HIS A 310 0.01 3.46 9.75
N HIS A 311 -0.91 3.01 10.61
CA HIS A 311 -1.89 3.81 11.35
C HIS A 311 -1.93 3.40 12.83
N PRO A 312 -0.79 3.51 13.57
CA PRO A 312 -0.75 3.19 14.99
C PRO A 312 -1.66 4.13 15.78
N LEU A 313 -2.44 3.56 16.69
CA LEU A 313 -3.50 4.27 17.40
C LEU A 313 -2.96 5.19 18.49
N ARG A 314 -3.61 6.34 18.71
CA ARG A 314 -3.39 7.18 19.90
C ARG A 314 -4.38 6.85 21.02
N SER A 315 -5.54 6.31 20.68
CA SER A 315 -6.58 5.96 21.66
C SER A 315 -6.20 4.75 22.49
N ARG A 316 -5.87 4.95 23.75
CA ARG A 316 -5.51 3.87 24.68
C ARG A 316 -6.63 2.87 24.91
N ALA A 317 -7.89 3.33 24.90
CA ALA A 317 -9.03 2.43 25.06
C ALA A 317 -9.07 1.38 23.93
N HIS A 318 -8.86 1.81 22.67
CA HIS A 318 -8.82 0.90 21.54
C HIS A 318 -7.57 0.01 21.54
N ILE A 319 -6.41 0.54 21.99
CA ILE A 319 -5.18 -0.25 22.11
C ILE A 319 -5.38 -1.35 23.18
N ARG A 320 -5.86 -0.99 24.36
CA ARG A 320 -6.14 -1.96 25.44
C ARG A 320 -7.13 -3.04 25.02
N ALA A 321 -8.21 -2.65 24.31
CA ALA A 321 -9.17 -3.62 23.78
C ALA A 321 -8.51 -4.66 22.86
N ARG A 322 -7.53 -4.24 22.00
CA ARG A 322 -6.76 -5.16 21.18
C ARG A 322 -5.84 -6.04 22.03
N GLN A 323 -5.14 -5.48 23.01
CA GLN A 323 -4.26 -6.22 23.93
C GLN A 323 -5.01 -7.27 24.74
N GLU A 324 -6.18 -6.90 25.27
CA GLU A 324 -7.08 -7.83 25.97
C GLU A 324 -7.52 -8.98 25.05
N ALA A 325 -7.84 -8.65 23.78
CA ALA A 325 -8.18 -9.67 22.80
C ALA A 325 -7.00 -10.60 22.50
N VAL A 326 -5.79 -10.07 22.34
CA VAL A 326 -4.56 -10.86 22.15
C VAL A 326 -4.31 -11.79 23.34
N ALA A 327 -4.45 -11.29 24.57
CA ALA A 327 -4.31 -12.08 25.79
C ALA A 327 -5.35 -13.18 25.89
N ALA A 328 -6.63 -12.90 25.60
CA ALA A 328 -7.73 -13.87 25.62
C ALA A 328 -7.56 -14.97 24.55
N LEU A 329 -6.92 -14.64 23.41
CA LEU A 329 -6.63 -15.60 22.34
C LEU A 329 -5.44 -16.52 22.64
N GLY A 330 -4.66 -16.29 23.68
CA GLY A 330 -3.38 -16.94 23.97
C GLY A 330 -3.35 -18.47 23.84
N SER A 331 -4.42 -19.20 24.24
CA SER A 331 -4.50 -20.66 24.07
C SER A 331 -5.34 -21.11 22.87
N GLN A 332 -5.99 -20.18 22.17
CA GLN A 332 -6.98 -20.48 21.12
C GLN A 332 -6.51 -20.13 19.73
N TYR A 333 -5.39 -19.39 19.60
CA TYR A 333 -4.94 -18.85 18.31
C TYR A 333 -4.70 -19.92 17.25
N GLU A 334 -4.14 -21.08 17.59
CA GLU A 334 -3.86 -22.15 16.62
C GLU A 334 -5.16 -22.68 15.99
N THR A 335 -6.16 -22.95 16.84
CA THR A 335 -7.48 -23.43 16.38
C THR A 335 -8.14 -22.38 15.50
N LEU A 336 -8.13 -21.11 15.92
CA LEU A 336 -8.71 -20.01 15.17
C LEU A 336 -8.02 -19.83 13.82
N GLN A 337 -6.69 -19.79 13.77
CA GLN A 337 -5.93 -19.71 12.51
C GLN A 337 -6.21 -20.90 11.58
N GLY A 338 -6.34 -22.11 12.15
CA GLY A 338 -6.73 -23.29 11.37
C GLY A 338 -8.10 -23.15 10.71
N ARG A 339 -9.08 -22.50 11.36
CA ARG A 339 -10.40 -22.20 10.79
C ARG A 339 -10.31 -21.07 9.75
N LEU A 340 -9.57 -19.99 10.04
CA LEU A 340 -9.41 -18.85 9.15
C LEU A 340 -8.73 -19.19 7.81
N LYS A 341 -7.87 -20.21 7.75
CA LYS A 341 -7.25 -20.69 6.50
C LYS A 341 -8.24 -21.13 5.44
N ASN A 342 -9.45 -21.54 5.85
CA ASN A 342 -10.51 -21.97 4.93
C ASN A 342 -11.39 -20.82 4.43
N ILE A 343 -11.11 -19.58 4.84
CA ILE A 343 -11.91 -18.40 4.49
C ILE A 343 -11.28 -17.72 3.29
N ALA A 344 -12.06 -17.61 2.22
CA ALA A 344 -11.69 -16.87 1.02
C ALA A 344 -11.68 -15.35 1.28
N ASP A 345 -11.16 -14.60 0.32
CA ASP A 345 -11.11 -13.14 0.40
C ASP A 345 -12.52 -12.51 0.21
N ILE A 346 -13.30 -12.50 1.30
CA ILE A 346 -14.67 -11.99 1.30
C ILE A 346 -14.74 -10.52 0.89
N GLU A 347 -13.75 -9.68 1.26
CA GLU A 347 -13.70 -8.27 0.84
C GLU A 347 -13.71 -8.15 -0.68
N ARG A 348 -12.81 -8.88 -1.35
CA ARG A 348 -12.71 -8.86 -2.82
C ARG A 348 -13.91 -9.50 -3.51
N ILE A 349 -14.49 -10.54 -2.92
CA ILE A 349 -15.72 -11.15 -3.42
C ILE A 349 -16.88 -10.16 -3.31
N ALA A 350 -17.06 -9.53 -2.15
CA ALA A 350 -18.10 -8.51 -1.94
C ALA A 350 -17.94 -7.32 -2.90
N ALA A 351 -16.72 -6.88 -3.15
CA ALA A 351 -16.44 -5.83 -4.14
C ALA A 351 -16.88 -6.24 -5.56
N ARG A 352 -16.60 -7.49 -6.00
CA ARG A 352 -17.04 -7.99 -7.30
C ARG A 352 -18.57 -8.12 -7.40
N ILE A 353 -19.20 -8.53 -6.32
CA ILE A 353 -20.67 -8.58 -6.22
C ILE A 353 -21.25 -7.16 -6.36
N ALA A 354 -20.66 -6.19 -5.65
CA ALA A 354 -21.11 -4.79 -5.67
C ALA A 354 -21.05 -4.15 -7.06
N VAL A 355 -20.04 -4.50 -7.87
CA VAL A 355 -19.90 -4.00 -9.25
C VAL A 355 -20.48 -4.95 -10.31
N GLY A 356 -21.18 -6.02 -9.90
CA GLY A 356 -21.85 -6.96 -10.82
C GLY A 356 -20.92 -7.88 -11.60
N ASN A 357 -19.65 -8.03 -11.19
CA ASN A 357 -18.63 -8.83 -11.89
C ASN A 357 -18.30 -10.16 -11.21
N ALA A 358 -19.08 -10.58 -10.22
CA ALA A 358 -18.85 -11.82 -9.50
C ALA A 358 -19.12 -13.04 -10.41
N ARG A 359 -18.26 -14.04 -10.28
CA ARG A 359 -18.33 -15.31 -11.02
C ARG A 359 -19.03 -16.38 -10.16
N PRO A 360 -19.52 -17.46 -10.77
CA PRO A 360 -20.15 -18.53 -10.00
C PRO A 360 -19.29 -19.09 -8.86
N ARG A 361 -17.99 -19.27 -9.08
CA ARG A 361 -17.05 -19.71 -8.05
C ARG A 361 -16.84 -18.71 -6.92
N ASP A 362 -17.02 -17.41 -7.16
CA ASP A 362 -16.98 -16.40 -6.10
C ASP A 362 -18.13 -16.59 -5.10
N LEU A 363 -19.34 -16.90 -5.61
CA LEU A 363 -20.50 -17.16 -4.75
C LEU A 363 -20.35 -18.47 -3.97
N ALA A 364 -19.78 -19.51 -4.57
CA ALA A 364 -19.47 -20.76 -3.87
C ALA A 364 -18.42 -20.53 -2.76
N ALA A 365 -17.33 -19.82 -3.07
CA ALA A 365 -16.29 -19.47 -2.10
C ALA A 365 -16.85 -18.58 -0.97
N LEU A 366 -17.75 -17.66 -1.28
CA LEU A 366 -18.45 -16.85 -0.28
C LEU A 366 -19.32 -17.72 0.63
N ARG A 367 -20.16 -18.59 0.06
CA ARG A 367 -21.01 -19.56 0.80
C ARG A 367 -20.17 -20.34 1.81
N ASP A 368 -19.08 -20.95 1.33
CA ASP A 368 -18.24 -21.83 2.15
C ASP A 368 -17.52 -21.04 3.23
N SER A 369 -17.08 -19.81 2.91
CA SER A 369 -16.44 -18.90 3.88
C SER A 369 -17.40 -18.43 4.97
N LEU A 370 -18.62 -18.03 4.60
CA LEU A 370 -19.63 -17.60 5.57
C LEU A 370 -20.07 -18.75 6.48
N PHE A 371 -20.18 -19.95 5.94
CA PHE A 371 -20.42 -21.14 6.71
C PHE A 371 -19.29 -21.42 7.70
N ALA A 372 -18.02 -21.37 7.24
CA ALA A 372 -16.86 -21.55 8.10
C ALA A 372 -16.77 -20.49 9.21
N LEU A 373 -17.15 -19.23 8.93
CA LEU A 373 -17.24 -18.17 9.94
C LEU A 373 -18.30 -18.46 11.01
N SER A 374 -19.46 -19.00 10.61
CA SER A 374 -20.53 -19.35 11.55
C SER A 374 -20.15 -20.50 12.51
N GLU A 375 -19.21 -21.35 12.10
CA GLU A 375 -18.68 -22.48 12.88
C GLU A 375 -17.49 -22.12 13.78
N ILE A 376 -17.10 -20.84 13.84
CA ILE A 376 -16.01 -20.39 14.71
C ILE A 376 -16.49 -20.38 16.16
N GLU A 377 -16.08 -21.39 16.90
CA GLU A 377 -16.20 -21.43 18.36
C GLU A 377 -15.00 -20.71 18.98
N LEU A 378 -15.25 -19.60 19.63
CA LEU A 378 -14.26 -18.76 20.27
C LEU A 378 -14.76 -18.35 21.65
N SER A 379 -13.95 -18.59 22.68
CA SER A 379 -14.19 -17.97 23.99
C SER A 379 -13.77 -16.52 23.93
N ALA A 380 -14.72 -15.61 24.17
CA ALA A 380 -14.49 -14.18 24.23
C ALA A 380 -14.32 -13.67 25.67
N GLU A 381 -14.17 -14.58 26.63
CA GLU A 381 -14.03 -14.23 28.04
C GLU A 381 -12.83 -13.30 28.27
N GLY A 382 -13.08 -12.18 28.92
CA GLY A 382 -12.07 -11.15 29.17
C GLY A 382 -11.82 -10.15 28.04
N SER A 383 -12.59 -10.20 26.93
CA SER A 383 -12.44 -9.24 25.82
C SER A 383 -13.77 -8.87 25.18
N SER A 384 -14.22 -7.64 25.43
CA SER A 384 -15.41 -7.08 24.78
C SER A 384 -15.24 -6.91 23.25
N LEU A 385 -14.00 -6.73 22.78
CA LEU A 385 -13.70 -6.67 21.35
C LEU A 385 -13.98 -8.01 20.67
N LEU A 386 -13.54 -9.13 21.26
CA LEU A 386 -13.81 -10.46 20.70
C LEU A 386 -15.31 -10.78 20.67
N GLU A 387 -16.06 -10.39 21.73
CA GLU A 387 -17.52 -10.51 21.74
C GLU A 387 -18.16 -9.74 20.58
N THR A 388 -17.75 -8.50 20.38
CA THR A 388 -18.25 -7.64 19.29
C THR A 388 -17.94 -8.24 17.91
N LEU A 389 -16.72 -8.73 17.69
CA LEU A 389 -16.32 -9.31 16.42
C LEU A 389 -17.10 -10.62 16.14
N LYS A 390 -17.26 -11.47 17.14
CA LYS A 390 -18.00 -12.74 17.01
C LYS A 390 -19.49 -12.50 16.73
N ALA A 391 -20.09 -11.47 17.33
CA ALA A 391 -21.51 -11.17 17.19
C ALA A 391 -21.93 -10.81 15.75
N VAL A 392 -20.99 -10.46 14.88
CA VAL A 392 -21.26 -10.12 13.48
C VAL A 392 -21.57 -11.33 12.60
N PHE A 393 -21.00 -12.50 12.89
CA PHE A 393 -21.09 -13.65 11.99
C PHE A 393 -22.51 -14.22 11.84
N PRO A 394 -23.35 -14.32 12.88
CA PRO A 394 -24.75 -14.74 12.72
C PRO A 394 -25.57 -13.85 11.79
N GLU A 395 -25.23 -12.56 11.60
CA GLU A 395 -25.93 -11.66 10.70
C GLU A 395 -25.86 -12.12 9.24
N THR A 396 -24.89 -12.97 8.87
CA THR A 396 -24.71 -13.48 7.51
C THR A 396 -25.46 -14.79 7.24
N LEU A 397 -26.09 -15.40 8.24
CA LEU A 397 -26.80 -16.67 8.09
C LEU A 397 -27.88 -16.67 6.99
N PRO A 398 -28.75 -15.63 6.85
CA PRO A 398 -29.76 -15.61 5.80
C PRO A 398 -29.14 -15.72 4.40
N VAL A 399 -28.10 -14.95 4.10
CA VAL A 399 -27.45 -15.00 2.79
C VAL A 399 -26.69 -16.31 2.59
N THR A 400 -26.15 -16.89 3.67
CA THR A 400 -25.50 -18.21 3.62
C THR A 400 -26.48 -19.30 3.21
N GLU A 401 -27.68 -19.32 3.79
CA GLU A 401 -28.74 -20.27 3.42
C GLU A 401 -29.23 -20.06 1.99
N THR A 402 -29.43 -18.82 1.55
CA THR A 402 -29.74 -18.52 0.15
C THR A 402 -28.69 -19.10 -0.80
N LEU A 403 -27.39 -18.87 -0.51
CA LEU A 403 -26.29 -19.37 -1.33
C LEU A 403 -26.20 -20.91 -1.32
N LYS A 404 -26.42 -21.54 -0.18
CA LYS A 404 -26.47 -23.02 -0.06
C LYS A 404 -27.60 -23.62 -0.92
N ALA A 405 -28.76 -22.99 -0.90
CA ALA A 405 -29.91 -23.47 -1.70
C ALA A 405 -29.66 -23.25 -3.20
N ALA A 406 -29.09 -22.10 -3.60
CA ALA A 406 -29.03 -21.68 -4.98
C ALA A 406 -27.79 -22.16 -5.75
N VAL A 407 -26.60 -22.19 -5.11
CA VAL A 407 -25.31 -22.40 -5.81
C VAL A 407 -24.83 -23.83 -5.64
N MET A 408 -24.48 -24.48 -6.76
CA MET A 408 -23.89 -25.82 -6.74
C MET A 408 -22.63 -25.88 -5.85
N PRO A 409 -22.31 -27.03 -5.25
CA PRO A 409 -21.08 -27.21 -4.46
C PRO A 409 -19.82 -26.80 -5.25
N GLU A 410 -19.70 -27.28 -6.48
CA GLU A 410 -18.61 -26.98 -7.40
C GLU A 410 -19.16 -26.42 -8.71
N PRO A 411 -19.49 -25.12 -8.78
CA PRO A 411 -20.07 -24.54 -9.98
C PRO A 411 -19.03 -24.39 -11.09
N ALA A 412 -19.51 -24.35 -12.33
CA ALA A 412 -18.68 -24.06 -13.50
C ALA A 412 -17.94 -22.71 -13.33
N VAL A 413 -16.79 -22.59 -14.00
CA VAL A 413 -15.99 -21.35 -13.98
C VAL A 413 -16.72 -20.19 -14.63
N TRP A 414 -17.41 -20.48 -15.72
CA TRP A 414 -18.13 -19.49 -16.52
C TRP A 414 -19.63 -19.84 -16.58
N LEU A 415 -20.45 -18.84 -16.43
CA LEU A 415 -21.90 -18.98 -16.50
C LEU A 415 -22.39 -19.57 -17.83
N LYS A 416 -21.69 -19.31 -18.94
CA LYS A 416 -21.99 -19.86 -20.28
C LYS A 416 -21.83 -21.39 -20.39
N ASP A 417 -21.10 -22.01 -19.45
CA ASP A 417 -20.88 -23.46 -19.47
C ASP A 417 -22.01 -24.22 -18.78
N GLY A 418 -22.93 -23.52 -18.10
CA GLY A 418 -24.01 -24.11 -17.30
C GLY A 418 -23.53 -24.79 -16.02
N GLY A 419 -24.42 -25.39 -15.24
CA GLY A 419 -24.06 -26.11 -14.03
C GLY A 419 -23.66 -25.19 -12.86
N VAL A 420 -24.39 -24.11 -12.70
CA VAL A 420 -24.15 -23.09 -11.65
C VAL A 420 -25.19 -23.16 -10.55
N ILE A 421 -26.47 -23.29 -10.92
CA ILE A 421 -27.61 -23.31 -9.99
C ILE A 421 -27.84 -24.75 -9.52
N ASN A 422 -28.07 -24.89 -8.22
CA ASN A 422 -28.27 -26.17 -7.57
C ASN A 422 -29.56 -26.86 -8.04
N GLN A 423 -29.57 -28.20 -8.01
CA GLN A 423 -30.77 -28.97 -8.25
C GLN A 423 -31.78 -28.73 -7.10
N GLY A 424 -33.06 -28.63 -7.44
CA GLY A 424 -34.13 -28.34 -6.48
C GLY A 424 -34.36 -26.86 -6.20
N TYR A 425 -33.50 -25.95 -6.71
CA TYR A 425 -33.71 -24.50 -6.56
C TYR A 425 -34.80 -23.94 -7.49
N CYS A 426 -34.89 -24.46 -8.71
CA CYS A 426 -35.89 -24.03 -9.68
C CYS A 426 -36.43 -25.25 -10.46
N ALA A 427 -37.72 -25.58 -10.27
CA ALA A 427 -38.37 -26.72 -10.91
C ALA A 427 -38.33 -26.68 -12.44
N GLU A 428 -38.50 -25.49 -13.05
CA GLU A 428 -38.41 -25.32 -14.51
C GLU A 428 -37.00 -25.64 -15.04
N LEU A 429 -35.93 -25.23 -14.30
CA LEU A 429 -34.56 -25.55 -14.68
C LEU A 429 -34.26 -27.07 -14.56
N ASP A 430 -34.80 -27.68 -13.52
CA ASP A 430 -34.61 -29.11 -13.27
C ASP A 430 -35.33 -29.94 -14.35
N GLU A 431 -36.51 -29.52 -14.79
CA GLU A 431 -37.23 -30.14 -15.91
C GLU A 431 -36.45 -30.03 -17.24
N LEU A 432 -35.92 -28.83 -17.56
CA LEU A 432 -35.06 -28.64 -18.73
C LEU A 432 -33.79 -29.50 -18.73
N ARG A 433 -33.16 -29.61 -17.56
CA ARG A 433 -31.98 -30.47 -17.36
C ARG A 433 -32.33 -31.96 -17.43
N HIS A 434 -33.52 -32.35 -16.96
CA HIS A 434 -34.02 -33.72 -17.08
C HIS A 434 -34.16 -34.12 -18.53
N ILE A 435 -34.80 -33.26 -19.39
CA ILE A 435 -34.91 -33.49 -20.82
C ILE A 435 -33.53 -33.66 -21.45
N GLN A 436 -32.54 -32.89 -21.05
CA GLN A 436 -31.17 -32.95 -21.55
C GLN A 436 -30.45 -34.25 -21.15
N ASN A 437 -30.59 -34.69 -19.89
CA ASN A 437 -29.89 -35.84 -19.31
C ASN A 437 -30.51 -37.20 -19.70
N HIS A 438 -31.81 -37.26 -19.95
CA HIS A 438 -32.50 -38.45 -20.42
C HIS A 438 -32.31 -38.68 -21.93
N GLY A 439 -31.51 -37.83 -22.60
CA GLY A 439 -31.10 -38.00 -23.99
C GLY A 439 -30.43 -39.36 -24.21
N ASP A 440 -29.52 -39.76 -23.32
CA ASP A 440 -28.78 -40.99 -23.45
C ASP A 440 -29.67 -42.25 -23.32
N GLU A 441 -30.68 -42.25 -22.44
CA GLU A 441 -31.64 -43.32 -22.29
C GLU A 441 -32.50 -43.46 -23.54
N PHE A 442 -33.02 -42.35 -24.07
CA PHE A 442 -33.77 -42.34 -25.32
C PHE A 442 -32.92 -42.87 -26.51
N LEU A 443 -31.63 -42.48 -26.59
CA LEU A 443 -30.75 -42.95 -27.64
C LEU A 443 -30.51 -44.45 -27.56
N LEU A 444 -30.32 -45.00 -26.36
CA LEU A 444 -30.16 -46.44 -26.13
C LEU A 444 -31.43 -47.20 -26.47
N GLU A 445 -32.63 -46.71 -26.08
CA GLU A 445 -33.91 -47.30 -26.44
C GLU A 445 -34.17 -47.21 -27.94
N LEU A 446 -33.85 -46.07 -28.56
CA LEU A 446 -33.94 -45.91 -30.01
C LEU A 446 -33.00 -46.86 -30.74
N GLU A 447 -31.76 -46.98 -30.27
CA GLU A 447 -30.80 -47.91 -30.85
C GLU A 447 -31.27 -49.37 -30.76
N ALA A 448 -31.76 -49.79 -29.60
CA ALA A 448 -32.28 -51.12 -29.40
C ALA A 448 -33.51 -51.41 -30.31
N ARG A 449 -34.49 -50.50 -30.36
CA ARG A 449 -35.71 -50.60 -31.17
C ARG A 449 -35.40 -50.55 -32.66
N GLU A 450 -34.50 -49.69 -33.10
CA GLU A 450 -34.11 -49.60 -34.50
C GLU A 450 -33.24 -50.82 -34.95
N ARG A 451 -32.44 -51.40 -34.08
CA ARG A 451 -31.75 -52.68 -34.37
C ARG A 451 -32.75 -53.84 -34.56
N GLU A 452 -33.76 -53.88 -33.66
CA GLU A 452 -34.84 -54.89 -33.76
C GLU A 452 -35.69 -54.69 -35.04
N ARG A 453 -36.11 -53.48 -35.35
CA ARG A 453 -36.92 -53.11 -36.50
C ARG A 453 -36.19 -53.38 -37.83
N THR A 454 -34.90 -53.05 -37.92
CA THR A 454 -34.15 -53.09 -39.18
C THR A 454 -33.31 -54.36 -39.36
N GLY A 455 -33.03 -55.09 -38.27
CA GLY A 455 -32.12 -56.23 -38.27
C GLY A 455 -30.65 -55.89 -38.49
N LEU A 456 -30.30 -54.60 -38.47
CA LEU A 456 -28.96 -54.13 -38.76
C LEU A 456 -28.10 -54.15 -37.46
N SER A 457 -27.23 -55.17 -37.32
CA SER A 457 -26.49 -55.44 -36.10
C SER A 457 -25.39 -54.38 -35.75
N THR A 458 -24.91 -53.63 -36.76
CA THR A 458 -23.87 -52.61 -36.58
C THR A 458 -24.44 -51.19 -36.31
N LEU A 459 -25.78 -51.10 -36.27
CA LEU A 459 -26.43 -49.82 -35.99
C LEU A 459 -26.01 -49.28 -34.66
N LYS A 460 -25.55 -48.01 -34.63
CA LYS A 460 -25.30 -47.23 -33.44
C LYS A 460 -25.93 -45.87 -33.51
N VAL A 461 -26.48 -45.39 -32.43
CA VAL A 461 -27.01 -44.02 -32.31
C VAL A 461 -26.01 -43.22 -31.49
N GLU A 462 -25.38 -42.22 -32.08
CA GLU A 462 -24.34 -41.41 -31.45
C GLU A 462 -24.56 -39.90 -31.67
N PHE A 463 -23.84 -39.09 -30.86
CA PHE A 463 -23.84 -37.63 -30.99
C PHE A 463 -22.48 -37.11 -31.38
N ASN A 464 -22.46 -36.09 -32.23
CA ASN A 464 -21.24 -35.34 -32.56
C ASN A 464 -21.52 -33.85 -32.56
N ARG A 465 -20.66 -33.04 -31.91
CA ARG A 465 -20.83 -31.58 -31.76
C ARG A 465 -20.99 -30.84 -33.11
N VAL A 466 -20.45 -31.34 -34.19
CA VAL A 466 -20.48 -30.71 -35.53
C VAL A 466 -21.72 -31.13 -36.30
N HIS A 467 -22.15 -32.39 -36.14
CA HIS A 467 -23.21 -33.02 -36.99
C HIS A 467 -24.49 -33.39 -36.19
N GLY A 468 -24.56 -33.10 -34.89
CA GLY A 468 -25.70 -33.44 -34.04
C GLY A 468 -25.83 -34.95 -33.81
N PHE A 469 -27.07 -35.41 -33.58
CA PHE A 469 -27.39 -36.81 -33.40
C PHE A 469 -27.48 -37.54 -34.74
N TYR A 470 -27.01 -38.78 -34.81
CA TYR A 470 -27.01 -39.58 -36.01
C TYR A 470 -27.04 -41.09 -35.72
N ILE A 471 -27.60 -41.83 -36.66
CA ILE A 471 -27.51 -43.29 -36.72
C ILE A 471 -26.31 -43.63 -37.62
N GLU A 472 -25.34 -44.35 -37.11
CA GLU A 472 -24.18 -44.80 -37.87
C GLU A 472 -24.36 -46.28 -38.26
N LEU A 473 -24.19 -46.55 -39.56
CA LEU A 473 -24.20 -47.87 -40.13
C LEU A 473 -22.86 -48.14 -40.83
N SER A 474 -22.39 -49.42 -40.79
CA SER A 474 -21.30 -49.84 -41.65
C SER A 474 -21.68 -49.64 -43.11
N LYS A 475 -20.73 -49.38 -44.00
CA LYS A 475 -20.95 -49.13 -45.43
C LYS A 475 -21.69 -50.25 -46.12
N VAL A 476 -21.49 -51.50 -45.67
CA VAL A 476 -22.19 -52.68 -46.20
C VAL A 476 -23.64 -52.71 -45.80
N GLN A 477 -24.00 -52.35 -44.60
CA GLN A 477 -25.37 -52.30 -44.11
C GLN A 477 -26.11 -51.00 -44.46
N ALA A 478 -25.42 -49.98 -44.89
CA ALA A 478 -26.00 -48.72 -45.34
C ALA A 478 -26.83 -48.88 -46.63
N GLU A 479 -26.53 -49.86 -47.46
CA GLU A 479 -27.34 -50.21 -48.63
C GLU A 479 -28.72 -50.78 -48.26
N GLN A 480 -28.85 -51.34 -47.07
CA GLN A 480 -30.07 -51.91 -46.54
C GLN A 480 -30.84 -50.93 -45.65
N ALA A 481 -30.40 -49.67 -45.58
CA ALA A 481 -31.03 -48.65 -44.76
C ALA A 481 -32.50 -48.43 -45.19
N PRO A 482 -33.46 -48.38 -44.28
CA PRO A 482 -34.85 -48.09 -44.52
C PRO A 482 -35.07 -46.75 -45.27
N ALA A 483 -36.19 -46.65 -46.00
CA ALA A 483 -36.53 -45.46 -46.79
C ALA A 483 -36.71 -44.16 -45.94
N ASP A 484 -36.96 -44.30 -44.67
CA ASP A 484 -37.15 -43.22 -43.70
C ASP A 484 -35.77 -42.68 -43.14
N TYR A 485 -34.66 -43.37 -43.47
CA TYR A 485 -33.33 -42.93 -43.13
C TYR A 485 -32.82 -41.91 -44.14
N GLN A 486 -32.69 -40.65 -43.71
CA GLN A 486 -32.12 -39.61 -44.53
C GLN A 486 -30.61 -39.57 -44.31
N ARG A 487 -29.79 -39.70 -45.39
CA ARG A 487 -28.35 -39.66 -45.34
C ARG A 487 -27.84 -38.27 -44.94
N ARG A 488 -27.02 -38.19 -43.89
CA ARG A 488 -26.45 -36.94 -43.35
C ARG A 488 -24.99 -36.80 -43.75
N GLN A 489 -24.21 -37.91 -43.72
CA GLN A 489 -22.77 -37.88 -44.00
C GLN A 489 -22.30 -39.27 -44.48
N THR A 490 -21.38 -39.28 -45.46
CA THR A 490 -20.66 -40.48 -45.92
C THR A 490 -19.21 -40.44 -45.43
N LEU A 491 -18.80 -41.47 -44.70
CA LEU A 491 -17.45 -41.68 -44.22
C LEU A 491 -16.73 -42.79 -45.00
N LYS A 492 -15.45 -43.01 -44.78
CA LYS A 492 -14.66 -44.05 -45.49
C LYS A 492 -15.22 -45.45 -45.22
N ASN A 493 -15.62 -45.76 -44.01
CA ASN A 493 -16.06 -47.11 -43.58
C ASN A 493 -17.51 -47.15 -43.03
N ALA A 494 -18.20 -46.02 -42.88
CA ALA A 494 -19.51 -45.90 -42.32
C ALA A 494 -20.34 -44.83 -43.04
N GLU A 495 -21.67 -44.92 -42.95
CA GLU A 495 -22.60 -43.86 -43.33
C GLU A 495 -23.46 -43.43 -42.15
N ARG A 496 -23.73 -42.14 -42.08
CA ARG A 496 -24.53 -41.50 -41.01
C ARG A 496 -25.89 -41.07 -41.56
N PHE A 497 -26.92 -41.44 -40.86
CA PHE A 497 -28.30 -41.16 -41.18
C PHE A 497 -28.99 -40.40 -40.05
N ILE A 498 -30.13 -39.78 -40.37
CA ILE A 498 -31.06 -39.18 -39.41
C ILE A 498 -32.47 -39.66 -39.77
N THR A 499 -33.25 -39.92 -38.74
CA THR A 499 -34.71 -40.18 -38.90
C THR A 499 -35.49 -38.94 -38.45
N PRO A 500 -36.75 -38.79 -38.92
CA PRO A 500 -37.65 -37.71 -38.46
C PRO A 500 -37.84 -37.72 -36.94
N GLU A 501 -37.85 -38.90 -36.30
CA GLU A 501 -37.97 -39.05 -34.86
C GLU A 501 -36.69 -38.54 -34.15
N LEU A 502 -35.53 -38.97 -34.63
CA LEU A 502 -34.25 -38.53 -34.09
C LEU A 502 -34.06 -37.03 -34.30
N LYS A 503 -34.53 -36.49 -35.42
CA LYS A 503 -34.51 -35.04 -35.66
C LYS A 503 -35.41 -34.25 -34.70
N THR A 504 -36.61 -34.73 -34.46
CA THR A 504 -37.55 -34.10 -33.51
C THR A 504 -36.94 -34.13 -32.08
N PHE A 505 -36.28 -35.22 -31.73
CA PHE A 505 -35.57 -35.36 -30.46
C PHE A 505 -34.38 -34.39 -30.38
N GLU A 506 -33.55 -34.30 -31.45
CA GLU A 506 -32.44 -33.35 -31.56
C GLU A 506 -32.90 -31.91 -31.29
N ASP A 507 -33.96 -31.49 -31.98
CA ASP A 507 -34.52 -30.14 -31.85
C ASP A 507 -35.03 -29.90 -30.43
N LYS A 508 -35.66 -30.88 -29.76
CA LYS A 508 -36.10 -30.75 -28.35
C LYS A 508 -34.94 -30.60 -27.38
N VAL A 509 -33.89 -31.44 -27.51
CA VAL A 509 -32.75 -31.41 -26.60
C VAL A 509 -31.95 -30.13 -26.78
N LEU A 510 -31.68 -29.68 -28.00
CA LEU A 510 -30.95 -28.43 -28.25
C LEU A 510 -31.72 -27.21 -27.76
N THR A 511 -33.07 -27.18 -27.98
CA THR A 511 -33.92 -26.10 -27.46
C THR A 511 -33.95 -26.10 -25.92
N ALA A 512 -34.03 -27.27 -25.28
CA ALA A 512 -33.99 -27.39 -23.83
C ALA A 512 -32.64 -26.92 -23.26
N GLN A 513 -31.51 -27.23 -23.94
CA GLN A 513 -30.18 -26.76 -23.53
C GLN A 513 -30.06 -25.23 -23.59
N GLU A 514 -30.48 -24.61 -24.68
CA GLU A 514 -30.48 -23.15 -24.83
C GLU A 514 -31.36 -22.46 -23.78
N GLN A 515 -32.56 -23.01 -23.54
CA GLN A 515 -33.49 -22.50 -22.54
C GLN A 515 -32.95 -22.67 -21.13
N ALA A 516 -32.33 -23.82 -20.82
CA ALA A 516 -31.70 -24.06 -19.51
C ALA A 516 -30.56 -23.06 -19.23
N LEU A 517 -29.67 -22.81 -20.20
CA LEU A 517 -28.60 -21.82 -20.07
C LEU A 517 -29.16 -20.40 -19.92
N ALA A 518 -30.18 -20.01 -20.67
CA ALA A 518 -30.82 -18.71 -20.57
C ALA A 518 -31.50 -18.50 -19.20
N LEU A 519 -32.19 -19.54 -18.71
CA LEU A 519 -32.87 -19.54 -17.41
C LEU A 519 -31.83 -19.48 -16.28
N GLU A 520 -30.77 -20.29 -16.36
CA GLU A 520 -29.70 -20.32 -15.35
C GLU A 520 -29.01 -18.96 -15.26
N LYS A 521 -28.80 -18.28 -16.39
CA LYS A 521 -28.27 -16.92 -16.41
C LYS A 521 -29.20 -15.93 -15.69
N ARG A 522 -30.52 -15.99 -15.95
CA ARG A 522 -31.48 -15.11 -15.26
C ARG A 522 -31.53 -15.37 -13.76
N LEU A 523 -31.48 -16.65 -13.35
CA LEU A 523 -31.47 -17.04 -11.94
C LEU A 523 -30.21 -16.55 -11.25
N PHE A 524 -29.04 -16.67 -11.89
CA PHE A 524 -27.77 -16.17 -11.36
C PHE A 524 -27.76 -14.64 -11.22
N GLU A 525 -28.28 -13.91 -12.21
CA GLU A 525 -28.41 -12.44 -12.14
C GLU A 525 -29.38 -12.00 -11.03
N ALA A 526 -30.48 -12.73 -10.82
CA ALA A 526 -31.41 -12.50 -9.72
C ALA A 526 -30.75 -12.77 -8.36
N LEU A 527 -30.01 -13.87 -8.23
CA LEU A 527 -29.26 -14.22 -7.03
C LEU A 527 -28.20 -13.16 -6.69
N LEU A 528 -27.46 -12.64 -7.68
CA LEU A 528 -26.51 -11.56 -7.47
C LEU A 528 -27.18 -10.30 -6.89
N LYS A 529 -28.34 -9.93 -7.40
CA LYS A 529 -29.11 -8.78 -6.88
C LYS A 529 -29.57 -9.02 -5.44
N GLU A 530 -29.97 -10.22 -5.11
CA GLU A 530 -30.35 -10.58 -3.73
C GLU A 530 -29.15 -10.48 -2.80
N VAL A 531 -28.01 -11.07 -3.16
CA VAL A 531 -26.77 -11.00 -2.37
C VAL A 531 -26.23 -9.56 -2.25
N GLN A 532 -26.44 -8.71 -3.27
CA GLN A 532 -26.10 -7.27 -3.19
C GLN A 532 -26.80 -6.58 -2.02
N THR A 533 -28.00 -6.97 -1.65
CA THR A 533 -28.72 -6.38 -0.50
C THR A 533 -28.04 -6.68 0.85
N ALA A 534 -27.25 -7.74 0.91
CA ALA A 534 -26.51 -8.16 2.11
C ALA A 534 -25.04 -7.64 2.14
N LEU A 535 -24.63 -6.78 1.19
CA LEU A 535 -23.26 -6.25 1.15
C LEU A 535 -22.79 -5.61 2.47
N PRO A 536 -23.59 -4.81 3.19
CA PRO A 536 -23.15 -4.26 4.47
C PRO A 536 -22.79 -5.34 5.50
N GLN A 537 -23.59 -6.41 5.60
CA GLN A 537 -23.34 -7.54 6.50
C GLN A 537 -22.08 -8.31 6.09
N LEU A 538 -21.89 -8.55 4.77
CA LEU A 538 -20.70 -9.21 4.24
C LEU A 538 -19.43 -8.42 4.52
N GLN A 539 -19.47 -7.10 4.41
CA GLN A 539 -18.32 -6.24 4.72
C GLN A 539 -18.00 -6.22 6.22
N LYS A 540 -19.03 -6.18 7.08
CA LYS A 540 -18.82 -6.29 8.53
C LYS A 540 -18.16 -7.62 8.88
N ALA A 541 -18.66 -8.72 8.31
CA ALA A 541 -18.09 -10.05 8.52
C ALA A 541 -16.64 -10.16 8.03
N ALA A 542 -16.32 -9.60 6.87
CA ALA A 542 -14.97 -9.56 6.33
C ALA A 542 -14.01 -8.77 7.24
N LYS A 543 -14.43 -7.57 7.70
CA LYS A 543 -13.67 -6.74 8.65
C LYS A 543 -13.46 -7.45 9.99
N ALA A 544 -14.49 -8.13 10.50
CA ALA A 544 -14.40 -8.92 11.73
C ALA A 544 -13.43 -10.10 11.58
N ALA A 545 -13.52 -10.85 10.48
CA ALA A 545 -12.61 -11.95 10.17
C ALA A 545 -11.16 -11.49 10.03
N ALA A 546 -10.93 -10.39 9.32
CA ALA A 546 -9.60 -9.79 9.19
C ALA A 546 -9.03 -9.34 10.55
N ALA A 547 -9.86 -8.73 11.42
CA ALA A 547 -9.43 -8.31 12.74
C ALA A 547 -9.08 -9.50 13.64
N LEU A 548 -9.90 -10.55 13.63
CA LEU A 548 -9.61 -11.80 14.36
C LEU A 548 -8.31 -12.46 13.87
N ASP A 549 -8.05 -12.41 12.57
CA ASP A 549 -6.84 -12.96 11.96
C ASP A 549 -5.58 -12.21 12.44
N VAL A 550 -5.61 -10.86 12.44
CA VAL A 550 -4.49 -10.06 12.96
C VAL A 550 -4.29 -10.28 14.45
N LEU A 551 -5.37 -10.31 15.26
CA LEU A 551 -5.28 -10.51 16.70
C LEU A 551 -4.77 -11.92 17.05
N SER A 552 -5.20 -12.95 16.32
CA SER A 552 -4.67 -14.30 16.47
C SER A 552 -3.20 -14.41 16.07
N THR A 553 -2.79 -13.66 15.04
CA THR A 553 -1.39 -13.56 14.62
C THR A 553 -0.54 -12.90 15.70
N PHE A 554 -1.01 -11.82 16.33
CA PHE A 554 -0.31 -11.21 17.45
C PHE A 554 -0.20 -12.16 18.66
N ALA A 555 -1.24 -12.93 18.96
CA ALA A 555 -1.21 -13.93 20.00
C ALA A 555 -0.20 -15.07 19.71
N ALA A 556 -0.16 -15.54 18.46
CA ALA A 556 0.81 -16.53 18.01
C ALA A 556 2.25 -16.05 18.18
N ILE A 557 2.55 -14.85 17.65
CA ILE A 557 3.88 -14.24 17.75
C ILE A 557 4.28 -14.00 19.21
N ALA A 558 3.34 -13.56 20.06
CA ALA A 558 3.59 -13.35 21.47
C ALA A 558 3.98 -14.66 22.17
N ALA A 559 3.25 -15.76 21.90
CA ALA A 559 3.54 -17.07 22.45
C ALA A 559 4.86 -17.66 21.94
N GLU A 560 5.09 -17.62 20.62
CA GLU A 560 6.26 -18.22 19.97
C GLU A 560 7.57 -17.49 20.25
N ARG A 561 7.52 -16.15 20.37
CA ARG A 561 8.72 -15.31 20.49
C ARG A 561 8.91 -14.65 21.86
N GLY A 562 8.03 -14.96 22.82
CA GLY A 562 8.09 -14.41 24.17
C GLY A 562 7.95 -12.88 24.16
N PHE A 563 6.96 -12.36 23.41
CA PHE A 563 6.64 -10.94 23.46
C PHE A 563 5.71 -10.68 24.64
N VAL A 564 5.86 -9.51 25.27
CA VAL A 564 5.12 -9.13 26.47
C VAL A 564 4.09 -8.03 26.18
N CYS A 565 3.02 -7.99 26.94
CA CYS A 565 2.02 -6.94 26.86
C CYS A 565 2.60 -5.62 27.41
N PRO A 566 2.70 -4.54 26.61
CA PRO A 566 3.18 -3.27 27.11
C PRO A 566 2.11 -2.55 27.93
N GLU A 567 2.53 -1.88 29.01
CA GLU A 567 1.71 -1.01 29.83
C GLU A 567 1.65 0.41 29.28
N PHE A 568 0.48 1.04 29.36
CA PHE A 568 0.31 2.46 28.97
C PHE A 568 0.16 3.36 30.18
N ALA A 569 1.12 4.31 30.33
CA ALA A 569 1.10 5.33 31.36
C ALA A 569 0.36 6.60 30.91
N ASP A 570 -0.16 7.40 31.88
CA ASP A 570 -0.83 8.68 31.62
C ASP A 570 0.14 9.87 31.49
N TYR A 571 1.41 9.65 31.80
CA TYR A 571 2.48 10.64 31.72
C TYR A 571 3.51 10.23 30.65
N PRO A 572 4.25 11.20 30.10
CA PRO A 572 5.26 10.91 29.10
C PRO A 572 6.39 10.04 29.67
N VAL A 573 6.55 8.83 29.11
CA VAL A 573 7.58 7.84 29.46
C VAL A 573 7.76 6.85 28.33
N ILE A 574 8.99 6.40 28.12
CA ILE A 574 9.33 5.21 27.33
C ILE A 574 10.34 4.45 28.19
N HIS A 575 9.89 3.39 28.83
CA HIS A 575 10.73 2.51 29.63
C HIS A 575 10.60 1.09 29.08
N ILE A 576 11.70 0.56 28.57
CA ILE A 576 11.78 -0.75 27.96
C ILE A 576 12.91 -1.52 28.62
N GLU A 577 12.62 -2.69 29.16
CA GLU A 577 13.62 -3.57 29.74
C GLU A 577 13.92 -4.72 28.78
N ASN A 578 15.21 -4.95 28.50
CA ASN A 578 15.70 -5.97 27.60
C ASN A 578 14.96 -5.98 26.25
N GLY A 579 14.79 -4.79 25.68
CA GLY A 579 14.20 -4.65 24.36
C GLY A 579 15.02 -5.32 23.27
N ARG A 580 14.35 -5.93 22.29
CA ARG A 580 14.96 -6.62 21.15
C ARG A 580 14.43 -6.04 19.85
N HIS A 581 15.25 -6.03 18.80
CA HIS A 581 14.82 -5.52 17.49
C HIS A 581 14.04 -6.62 16.74
N PRO A 582 12.74 -6.45 16.49
CA PRO A 582 11.86 -7.52 15.99
C PRO A 582 12.33 -8.15 14.67
N VAL A 583 12.98 -7.35 13.81
CA VAL A 583 13.45 -7.80 12.50
C VAL A 583 14.87 -8.39 12.59
N VAL A 584 15.81 -7.69 13.23
CA VAL A 584 17.21 -8.12 13.27
C VAL A 584 17.40 -9.36 14.13
N GLU A 585 16.64 -9.50 15.22
CA GLU A 585 16.63 -10.70 16.07
C GLU A 585 16.40 -12.00 15.27
N GLN A 586 15.57 -11.94 14.22
CA GLN A 586 15.29 -13.10 13.37
C GLN A 586 16.40 -13.42 12.35
N GLN A 587 17.39 -12.52 12.19
CA GLN A 587 18.47 -12.68 11.20
C GLN A 587 19.81 -13.07 11.82
N VAL A 588 19.95 -12.91 13.13
CA VAL A 588 21.19 -13.19 13.85
C VAL A 588 21.00 -14.36 14.82
N ARG A 589 22.07 -15.13 15.07
CA ARG A 589 22.00 -16.26 16.01
C ARG A 589 21.83 -15.82 17.45
N HIS A 590 22.44 -14.70 17.82
CA HIS A 590 22.37 -14.12 19.16
C HIS A 590 22.14 -12.63 19.02
N PHE A 591 21.08 -12.15 19.61
CA PHE A 591 20.75 -10.74 19.68
C PHE A 591 20.98 -10.23 21.10
N THR A 592 21.67 -9.10 21.23
CA THR A 592 21.89 -8.47 22.53
C THR A 592 20.74 -7.54 22.85
N ALA A 593 19.96 -7.88 23.87
CA ALA A 593 18.86 -7.07 24.36
C ALA A 593 19.38 -5.83 25.09
N ASN A 594 18.65 -4.70 25.00
CA ASN A 594 19.08 -3.45 25.59
C ASN A 594 17.93 -2.74 26.32
N HIS A 595 18.27 -2.02 27.39
CA HIS A 595 17.33 -1.18 28.12
C HIS A 595 17.18 0.18 27.46
N THR A 596 15.99 0.77 27.59
CA THR A 596 15.73 2.16 27.19
C THR A 596 14.95 2.85 28.29
N ARG A 597 15.42 4.02 28.69
CA ARG A 597 14.72 4.85 29.67
C ARG A 597 14.69 6.29 29.22
N LEU A 598 13.50 6.73 28.81
CA LEU A 598 13.20 8.13 28.50
C LEU A 598 12.01 8.56 29.38
N ASP A 599 12.22 9.58 30.18
CA ASP A 599 11.23 10.12 31.12
C ASP A 599 11.43 11.65 31.29
N HIS A 600 10.80 12.25 32.29
CA HIS A 600 10.93 13.67 32.57
C HIS A 600 12.38 14.08 32.96
N LYS A 601 13.21 13.13 33.41
CA LYS A 601 14.64 13.37 33.76
C LYS A 601 15.60 13.04 32.61
N HIS A 602 15.17 12.20 31.69
CA HIS A 602 15.96 11.69 30.57
C HIS A 602 15.20 11.95 29.27
N ARG A 603 15.26 13.16 28.74
CA ARG A 603 14.57 13.57 27.52
C ARG A 603 15.37 13.30 26.26
N LEU A 604 16.69 13.46 26.36
CA LEU A 604 17.58 13.22 25.24
C LEU A 604 18.69 12.24 25.65
N MET A 605 18.83 11.16 24.90
CA MET A 605 19.87 10.16 25.03
C MET A 605 20.89 10.35 23.90
N LEU A 606 22.10 10.78 24.24
CA LEU A 606 23.21 10.87 23.31
C LEU A 606 23.87 9.50 23.20
N LEU A 607 23.86 8.97 21.99
CA LEU A 607 24.41 7.65 21.69
C LEU A 607 25.74 7.79 20.97
N THR A 608 26.83 7.34 21.63
CA THR A 608 28.15 7.31 21.06
C THR A 608 28.64 5.88 20.83
N GLY A 609 29.73 5.71 20.08
CA GLY A 609 30.29 4.40 19.79
C GLY A 609 30.54 4.17 18.30
N PRO A 610 31.08 3.00 17.91
CA PRO A 610 31.47 2.69 16.54
C PRO A 610 30.24 2.55 15.62
N ASN A 611 30.42 2.83 14.32
CA ASN A 611 29.32 2.71 13.33
C ASN A 611 28.73 1.30 13.23
N MET A 612 29.55 0.28 13.34
CA MET A 612 29.13 -1.13 13.34
C MET A 612 28.62 -1.62 14.71
N GLY A 613 28.64 -0.77 15.74
CA GLY A 613 28.20 -1.11 17.09
C GLY A 613 26.69 -1.34 17.21
N GLY A 614 25.88 -0.83 16.26
CA GLY A 614 24.42 -1.02 16.25
C GLY A 614 23.60 0.18 16.73
N LYS A 615 24.15 1.42 16.72
CA LYS A 615 23.42 2.65 17.14
C LYS A 615 22.06 2.79 16.43
N SER A 616 22.08 2.79 15.11
CA SER A 616 20.86 2.92 14.28
C SER A 616 19.88 1.76 14.48
N THR A 617 20.40 0.54 14.71
CA THR A 617 19.60 -0.65 15.03
C THR A 617 18.88 -0.47 16.35
N TYR A 618 19.57 0.01 17.39
CA TYR A 618 18.97 0.28 18.68
C TYR A 618 17.89 1.37 18.59
N MET A 619 18.15 2.46 17.91
CA MET A 619 17.16 3.53 17.76
C MET A 619 15.89 3.01 17.05
N ARG A 620 16.06 2.25 15.95
CA ARG A 620 14.92 1.61 15.26
C ARG A 620 14.19 0.60 16.14
N GLN A 621 14.90 -0.16 16.96
CA GLN A 621 14.31 -1.07 17.96
C GLN A 621 13.33 -0.34 18.86
N VAL A 622 13.73 0.81 19.44
CA VAL A 622 12.86 1.61 20.31
C VAL A 622 11.63 2.08 19.55
N ALA A 623 11.80 2.61 18.34
CA ALA A 623 10.68 3.07 17.53
C ALA A 623 9.74 1.92 17.12
N HIS A 624 10.27 0.73 16.78
CA HIS A 624 9.44 -0.43 16.45
C HIS A 624 8.64 -0.93 17.66
N ILE A 625 9.24 -0.96 18.86
CA ILE A 625 8.53 -1.34 20.09
C ILE A 625 7.39 -0.37 20.37
N VAL A 626 7.63 0.94 20.25
CA VAL A 626 6.59 1.97 20.41
C VAL A 626 5.50 1.80 19.36
N LEU A 627 5.85 1.61 18.10
CA LEU A 627 4.92 1.42 17.00
C LEU A 627 4.05 0.16 17.21
N MET A 628 4.65 -0.97 17.55
CA MET A 628 3.97 -2.22 17.83
C MET A 628 2.99 -2.08 19.00
N ALA A 629 3.42 -1.47 20.09
CA ALA A 629 2.55 -1.20 21.25
C ALA A 629 1.30 -0.41 20.85
N HIS A 630 1.46 0.63 20.04
CA HIS A 630 0.37 1.47 19.55
C HIS A 630 -0.50 0.80 18.47
N THR A 631 -0.09 -0.33 17.90
CA THR A 631 -0.97 -1.17 17.06
C THR A 631 -1.82 -2.13 17.89
N GLY A 632 -1.53 -2.28 19.18
CA GLY A 632 -2.17 -3.24 20.09
C GLY A 632 -1.48 -4.60 20.12
N SER A 633 -0.30 -4.72 19.51
CA SER A 633 0.55 -5.92 19.58
C SER A 633 1.30 -5.98 20.91
N PHE A 634 1.67 -7.19 21.33
CA PHE A 634 2.71 -7.40 22.31
C PHE A 634 4.07 -7.06 21.70
N VAL A 635 5.09 -6.79 22.55
CA VAL A 635 6.38 -6.23 22.13
C VAL A 635 7.55 -7.11 22.53
N PRO A 636 8.65 -7.10 21.77
CA PRO A 636 9.87 -7.87 22.05
C PRO A 636 10.68 -7.23 23.19
N ALA A 637 10.29 -7.45 24.42
CA ALA A 637 10.96 -6.94 25.63
C ALA A 637 10.63 -7.86 26.81
N ASP A 638 11.30 -7.68 27.96
CA ASP A 638 10.89 -8.30 29.22
C ASP A 638 9.79 -7.50 29.90
N SER A 639 9.82 -6.19 29.80
CA SER A 639 8.74 -5.27 30.14
C SER A 639 8.80 -4.01 29.32
N ALA A 640 7.67 -3.37 29.10
CA ALA A 640 7.61 -2.08 28.43
C ALA A 640 6.49 -1.21 29.03
N GLN A 641 6.83 0.05 29.35
CA GLN A 641 5.87 1.07 29.78
C GLN A 641 5.97 2.26 28.83
N ILE A 642 4.85 2.62 28.20
CA ILE A 642 4.81 3.66 27.16
C ILE A 642 3.76 4.71 27.52
N GLY A 643 4.17 5.97 27.53
CA GLY A 643 3.30 7.13 27.72
C GLY A 643 2.61 7.56 26.42
N PRO A 644 1.94 8.75 26.45
CA PRO A 644 1.34 9.31 25.25
C PRO A 644 2.40 9.68 24.23
N ILE A 645 2.28 9.11 23.03
CA ILE A 645 3.08 9.47 21.86
C ILE A 645 2.16 10.03 20.78
N ASP A 646 2.50 11.20 20.24
CA ASP A 646 1.74 11.84 19.18
C ASP A 646 2.37 11.67 17.79
N GLN A 647 3.70 11.68 17.71
CA GLN A 647 4.44 11.57 16.45
C GLN A 647 5.74 10.81 16.66
N ILE A 648 6.18 10.10 15.61
CA ILE A 648 7.51 9.50 15.53
C ILE A 648 8.23 10.14 14.35
N PHE A 649 9.44 10.65 14.58
CA PHE A 649 10.30 11.22 13.57
C PHE A 649 11.62 10.49 13.52
N THR A 650 12.14 10.30 12.31
CA THR A 650 13.44 9.69 12.14
C THR A 650 14.26 10.44 11.09
N ARG A 651 15.50 10.70 11.44
CA ARG A 651 16.55 11.09 10.52
C ARG A 651 17.67 10.05 10.64
N ILE A 652 17.57 8.99 9.83
CA ILE A 652 18.49 7.84 9.86
C ILE A 652 19.00 7.59 8.44
N GLY A 653 20.33 7.66 8.27
CA GLY A 653 21.01 7.37 7.01
C GLY A 653 20.95 8.50 5.97
N ALA A 654 21.95 8.59 5.11
CA ALA A 654 21.91 9.42 3.91
C ALA A 654 21.31 8.58 2.76
N SER A 655 20.13 8.90 2.29
CA SER A 655 19.69 8.43 0.97
C SER A 655 20.27 9.40 -0.06
N ASP A 656 21.17 8.93 -0.91
CA ASP A 656 21.57 9.65 -2.12
C ASP A 656 20.34 9.72 -3.03
N ASP A 657 19.60 10.82 -2.94
CA ASP A 657 18.54 11.11 -3.87
C ASP A 657 19.11 11.79 -5.13
N LEU A 658 19.76 10.98 -5.95
CA LEU A 658 20.31 11.39 -7.24
C LEU A 658 19.25 11.92 -8.20
N ALA A 659 17.97 11.61 -7.95
CA ALA A 659 16.85 12.00 -8.81
C ALA A 659 16.41 13.47 -8.61
N SER A 660 16.61 14.05 -7.43
CA SER A 660 16.14 15.39 -7.08
C SER A 660 17.15 16.51 -7.31
N ASN A 661 18.37 16.20 -7.74
CA ASN A 661 19.48 17.19 -7.90
C ASN A 661 19.76 18.01 -6.63
N ARG A 662 19.36 17.52 -5.43
CA ARG A 662 19.64 18.17 -4.14
C ARG A 662 20.88 17.55 -3.50
N SER A 663 21.71 18.39 -2.90
CA SER A 663 22.82 17.91 -2.06
C SER A 663 22.28 17.06 -0.89
N THR A 664 22.96 15.97 -0.57
CA THR A 664 22.65 15.13 0.60
C THR A 664 22.54 15.94 1.88
N PHE A 665 23.37 16.95 2.04
CA PHE A 665 23.31 17.89 3.16
C PHE A 665 22.03 18.74 3.16
N MET A 666 21.55 19.18 2.00
CA MET A 666 20.30 19.95 1.90
C MET A 666 19.10 19.08 2.25
N VAL A 667 19.07 17.82 1.83
CA VAL A 667 18.01 16.87 2.19
C VAL A 667 18.03 16.65 3.71
N GLU A 668 19.21 16.42 4.29
CA GLU A 668 19.39 16.26 5.72
C GLU A 668 18.88 17.46 6.51
N MET A 669 19.23 18.68 6.11
CA MET A 669 18.79 19.91 6.79
C MET A 669 17.30 20.15 6.61
N SER A 670 16.71 19.79 5.48
CA SER A 670 15.26 19.92 5.25
C SER A 670 14.46 18.96 6.14
N GLU A 671 14.87 17.68 6.25
CA GLU A 671 14.26 16.70 7.14
C GLU A 671 14.41 17.13 8.62
N THR A 672 15.59 17.61 8.99
CA THR A 672 15.87 18.13 10.35
C THR A 672 15.00 19.34 10.66
N ALA A 673 14.88 20.30 9.74
CA ALA A 673 14.03 21.48 9.91
C ALA A 673 12.56 21.07 10.10
N TYR A 674 12.07 20.12 9.30
CA TYR A 674 10.71 19.58 9.46
C TYR A 674 10.49 19.03 10.87
N ILE A 675 11.43 18.21 11.37
CA ILE A 675 11.39 17.64 12.73
C ILE A 675 11.32 18.75 13.78
N LEU A 676 12.24 19.73 13.71
CA LEU A 676 12.32 20.81 14.70
C LEU A 676 11.04 21.69 14.73
N HIS A 677 10.37 21.84 13.60
CA HIS A 677 9.12 22.61 13.52
C HIS A 677 7.89 21.85 14.03
N HIS A 678 7.86 20.51 13.92
CA HIS A 678 6.66 19.71 14.18
C HIS A 678 6.74 18.82 15.44
N ALA A 679 7.92 18.53 15.94
CA ALA A 679 8.06 17.71 17.15
C ALA A 679 7.54 18.44 18.39
N THR A 680 6.84 17.70 19.24
CA THR A 680 6.26 18.12 20.50
C THR A 680 6.91 17.41 21.70
N GLU A 681 6.50 17.73 22.91
CA GLU A 681 6.96 17.03 24.12
C GLU A 681 6.48 15.57 24.21
N GLN A 682 5.52 15.15 23.39
CA GLN A 682 5.05 13.77 23.27
C GLN A 682 5.65 13.05 22.05
N SER A 683 6.50 13.69 21.28
CA SER A 683 7.10 13.09 20.09
C SER A 683 8.33 12.24 20.44
N LEU A 684 8.50 11.14 19.71
CA LEU A 684 9.74 10.35 19.69
C LEU A 684 10.57 10.75 18.47
N VAL A 685 11.79 11.23 18.70
CA VAL A 685 12.71 11.71 17.66
C VAL A 685 13.97 10.87 17.63
N LEU A 686 14.32 10.33 16.46
CA LEU A 686 15.53 9.58 16.23
C LEU A 686 16.43 10.33 15.24
N MET A 687 17.60 10.79 15.73
CA MET A 687 18.56 11.55 14.94
C MET A 687 19.87 10.75 14.82
N ASP A 688 20.25 10.39 13.60
CA ASP A 688 21.45 9.59 13.36
C ASP A 688 22.47 10.38 12.54
N GLU A 689 23.62 10.69 13.19
CA GLU A 689 24.81 11.26 12.59
C GLU A 689 24.58 12.60 11.84
N VAL A 690 23.82 13.50 12.44
CA VAL A 690 23.52 14.82 11.87
C VAL A 690 24.77 15.68 11.76
N GLY A 691 24.91 16.41 10.61
CA GLY A 691 26.02 17.34 10.34
C GLY A 691 27.20 16.73 9.57
N ARG A 692 27.07 15.51 9.04
CA ARG A 692 28.17 14.85 8.28
C ARG A 692 28.42 15.45 6.89
N GLY A 693 27.44 16.09 6.30
CA GLY A 693 27.48 16.58 4.90
C GLY A 693 28.23 17.90 4.71
N THR A 694 28.88 18.46 5.75
CA THR A 694 29.55 19.77 5.72
C THR A 694 30.92 19.72 6.43
N SER A 695 31.56 20.88 6.65
CA SER A 695 32.83 20.96 7.42
C SER A 695 32.62 20.47 8.83
N THR A 696 33.67 19.91 9.45
CA THR A 696 33.59 19.32 10.80
C THR A 696 33.06 20.30 11.85
N PHE A 697 33.55 21.57 11.82
CA PHE A 697 33.12 22.59 12.80
C PHE A 697 31.66 23.05 12.56
N ASP A 698 31.25 23.26 11.31
CA ASP A 698 29.85 23.60 10.98
C ASP A 698 28.92 22.47 11.38
N GLY A 699 29.30 21.21 11.06
CA GLY A 699 28.54 20.03 11.42
C GLY A 699 28.36 19.87 12.92
N LEU A 700 29.43 20.06 13.70
CA LEU A 700 29.39 20.04 15.16
C LEU A 700 28.47 21.14 15.72
N ALA A 701 28.63 22.39 15.26
CA ALA A 701 27.83 23.52 15.71
C ALA A 701 26.33 23.31 15.42
N LEU A 702 26.00 22.80 14.23
CA LEU A 702 24.63 22.46 13.86
C LEU A 702 24.07 21.32 14.71
N ALA A 703 24.82 20.23 14.90
CA ALA A 703 24.41 19.09 15.70
C ALA A 703 24.13 19.49 17.17
N GLN A 704 24.99 20.36 17.74
CA GLN A 704 24.80 20.90 19.08
C GLN A 704 23.53 21.76 19.16
N ALA A 705 23.35 22.72 18.25
CA ALA A 705 22.17 23.59 18.22
C ALA A 705 20.87 22.80 18.03
N ILE A 706 20.88 21.76 17.20
CA ILE A 706 19.74 20.87 16.99
C ILE A 706 19.41 20.08 18.27
N ALA A 707 20.42 19.50 18.93
CA ALA A 707 20.22 18.76 20.17
C ALA A 707 19.68 19.68 21.29
N GLU A 708 20.21 20.90 21.43
CA GLU A 708 19.71 21.89 22.37
C GLU A 708 18.27 22.33 22.04
N HIS A 709 17.93 22.51 20.78
CA HIS A 709 16.56 22.85 20.35
C HIS A 709 15.57 21.75 20.73
N LEU A 710 15.91 20.48 20.48
CA LEU A 710 15.08 19.33 20.87
C LEU A 710 14.86 19.25 22.38
N LEU A 711 15.91 19.60 23.18
CA LEU A 711 15.82 19.60 24.64
C LEU A 711 15.00 20.78 25.21
N GLN A 712 15.26 22.00 24.70
CA GLN A 712 14.74 23.22 25.33
C GLN A 712 13.38 23.65 24.75
N LYS A 713 13.20 23.53 23.43
CA LYS A 713 12.00 24.00 22.73
C LYS A 713 10.97 22.88 22.50
N ASN A 714 11.35 21.81 21.79
CA ASN A 714 10.45 20.69 21.54
C ASN A 714 10.21 19.86 22.80
N LYS A 715 11.22 19.71 23.67
CA LYS A 715 11.19 18.83 24.85
C LYS A 715 10.81 17.39 24.54
N SER A 716 11.10 16.96 23.31
CA SER A 716 10.74 15.64 22.80
C SER A 716 11.59 14.53 23.43
N PHE A 717 11.10 13.30 23.38
CA PHE A 717 11.94 12.14 23.62
C PHE A 717 12.86 11.96 22.42
N SER A 718 14.16 12.05 22.63
CA SER A 718 15.13 12.06 21.54
C SER A 718 16.26 11.05 21.78
N LEU A 719 16.50 10.21 20.77
CA LEU A 719 17.67 9.38 20.65
C LEU A 719 18.59 10.01 19.61
N PHE A 720 19.74 10.48 20.03
CA PHE A 720 20.65 11.26 19.20
C PHE A 720 22.00 10.54 19.06
N ALA A 721 22.21 9.83 17.97
CA ALA A 721 23.46 9.17 17.68
C ALA A 721 24.43 10.14 17.02
N THR A 722 25.66 10.19 17.51
CA THR A 722 26.68 11.12 17.01
C THR A 722 28.09 10.53 17.06
N HIS A 723 28.97 11.07 16.20
CA HIS A 723 30.41 10.86 16.23
C HIS A 723 31.18 12.04 16.83
N TYR A 724 30.46 13.14 17.12
CA TYR A 724 31.08 14.31 17.75
C TYR A 724 31.19 14.08 19.26
N PHE A 725 32.40 13.79 19.72
CA PHE A 725 32.68 13.61 21.17
C PHE A 725 32.41 14.86 21.99
N GLU A 726 32.55 16.03 21.39
CA GLU A 726 32.26 17.31 22.02
C GLU A 726 30.83 17.42 22.55
N LEU A 727 29.86 16.79 21.84
CA LEU A 727 28.48 16.74 22.27
C LEU A 727 28.27 15.95 23.58
N THR A 728 29.18 15.10 23.97
CA THR A 728 29.09 14.36 25.24
C THR A 728 29.17 15.25 26.47
N LYS A 729 29.53 16.52 26.32
CA LYS A 729 29.46 17.53 27.36
C LYS A 729 28.08 18.11 27.58
N LEU A 730 27.12 17.87 26.65
CA LEU A 730 25.78 18.42 26.72
C LEU A 730 25.03 18.07 28.03
N PRO A 731 25.16 16.85 28.62
CA PRO A 731 24.57 16.56 29.92
C PRO A 731 25.14 17.35 31.11
N GLU A 732 26.31 17.92 30.98
CA GLU A 732 26.90 18.80 32.03
C GLU A 732 26.12 20.12 32.10
N ALA A 733 25.64 20.63 30.96
CA ALA A 733 24.83 21.85 30.85
C ALA A 733 23.33 21.59 30.96
N HIS A 734 22.88 20.40 30.65
CA HIS A 734 21.46 20.05 30.54
C HIS A 734 21.13 18.75 31.30
N ALA A 735 20.55 18.87 32.47
CA ALA A 735 20.27 17.75 33.37
C ALA A 735 19.28 16.70 32.82
N THR A 736 18.55 17.02 31.75
CA THR A 736 17.62 16.08 31.07
C THR A 736 18.23 15.35 29.88
N ALA A 737 19.53 15.61 29.61
CA ALA A 737 20.30 14.83 28.63
C ALA A 737 21.16 13.78 29.37
N VAL A 738 21.35 12.63 28.73
CA VAL A 738 22.19 11.54 29.24
C VAL A 738 23.09 11.00 28.15
N ASN A 739 24.33 10.67 28.53
CA ASN A 739 25.25 9.95 27.64
C ASN A 739 25.07 8.45 27.80
N MET A 740 24.97 7.78 26.67
CA MET A 740 25.04 6.33 26.57
C MET A 740 26.03 5.94 25.46
N HIS A 741 26.62 4.79 25.56
CA HIS A 741 27.50 4.31 24.52
C HIS A 741 27.34 2.83 24.25
N LEU A 742 27.64 2.43 23.01
CA LEU A 742 27.72 1.03 22.66
C LEU A 742 29.09 0.48 23.00
N SER A 743 29.09 -0.55 23.82
CA SER A 743 30.32 -1.16 24.34
C SER A 743 31.00 -2.02 23.27
N ALA A 744 32.33 -1.93 23.25
CA ALA A 744 33.20 -2.75 22.44
C ALA A 744 34.41 -3.18 23.26
N LEU A 745 34.83 -4.43 23.10
CA LEU A 745 36.01 -4.98 23.76
C LEU A 745 37.16 -5.09 22.77
N GLU A 746 38.31 -4.60 23.16
CA GLU A 746 39.57 -4.84 22.46
C GLU A 746 40.18 -6.16 22.96
N GLN A 747 40.27 -7.15 22.08
CA GLN A 747 40.91 -8.43 22.35
C GLN A 747 42.20 -8.56 21.55
N GLY A 748 43.31 -8.11 22.12
CA GLY A 748 44.59 -8.03 21.46
C GLY A 748 44.61 -6.96 20.34
N GLN A 749 44.63 -7.39 19.08
CA GLN A 749 44.56 -6.50 17.91
C GLN A 749 43.17 -6.44 17.25
N ASP A 750 42.22 -7.19 17.75
CA ASP A 750 40.87 -7.25 17.19
C ASP A 750 39.85 -6.57 18.10
N ILE A 751 38.75 -6.11 17.52
CA ILE A 751 37.65 -5.51 18.25
C ILE A 751 36.41 -6.41 18.16
N VAL A 752 35.78 -6.62 19.30
CA VAL A 752 34.48 -7.33 19.39
C VAL A 752 33.43 -6.33 19.83
N PHE A 753 32.42 -6.14 18.98
CA PHE A 753 31.27 -5.31 19.31
C PHE A 753 30.30 -6.12 20.18
N LEU A 754 30.05 -5.66 21.40
CA LEU A 754 29.13 -6.35 22.33
C LEU A 754 27.67 -6.00 22.04
N HIS A 755 27.40 -4.96 21.27
CA HIS A 755 26.07 -4.44 20.98
C HIS A 755 25.24 -4.11 22.23
N HIS A 756 25.92 -3.91 23.36
CA HIS A 756 25.31 -3.56 24.63
C HIS A 756 25.43 -2.07 24.89
N ILE A 757 24.36 -1.45 25.41
CA ILE A 757 24.33 -0.02 25.71
C ILE A 757 24.62 0.18 27.18
N GLU A 758 25.61 1.02 27.46
CA GLU A 758 26.11 1.33 28.81
C GLU A 758 26.04 2.84 29.09
N PRO A 759 25.83 3.23 30.35
CA PRO A 759 25.86 4.63 30.74
C PRO A 759 27.24 5.30 30.53
N GLY A 760 27.20 6.56 30.19
CA GLY A 760 28.42 7.38 29.98
C GLY A 760 28.80 7.50 28.50
N PRO A 761 29.77 8.37 28.16
CA PRO A 761 30.27 8.52 26.79
C PRO A 761 31.25 7.39 26.42
N ALA A 762 31.36 7.08 25.12
CA ALA A 762 32.39 6.17 24.63
C ALA A 762 33.78 6.71 24.93
N SER A 763 34.70 5.87 25.38
CA SER A 763 36.07 6.28 25.80
C SER A 763 37.01 6.54 24.64
N LYS A 764 36.73 5.93 23.43
CA LYS A 764 37.62 6.02 22.24
C LYS A 764 36.80 5.97 20.95
N SER A 765 37.41 6.47 19.86
CA SER A 765 36.95 6.19 18.50
C SER A 765 37.54 4.87 17.99
N TYR A 766 36.71 4.03 17.36
CA TYR A 766 37.13 2.72 16.84
C TYR A 766 37.32 2.71 15.31
N GLY A 767 37.41 3.88 14.66
CA GLY A 767 37.47 4.00 13.20
C GLY A 767 38.59 3.19 12.55
N ILE A 768 39.79 3.22 13.12
CA ILE A 768 40.96 2.48 12.61
C ILE A 768 40.78 0.96 12.80
N ALA A 769 40.19 0.55 13.91
CA ALA A 769 39.88 -0.87 14.16
C ALA A 769 38.84 -1.40 13.18
N VAL A 770 37.80 -0.61 12.88
CA VAL A 770 36.81 -0.93 11.84
C VAL A 770 37.45 -1.00 10.45
N ALA A 771 38.35 -0.07 10.12
CA ALA A 771 39.08 -0.08 8.85
C ALA A 771 39.95 -1.35 8.70
N LYS A 772 40.53 -1.87 9.80
CA LYS A 772 41.24 -3.14 9.82
C LYS A 772 40.31 -4.31 9.51
N LEU A 773 39.11 -4.37 10.13
CA LEU A 773 38.12 -5.38 9.87
C LEU A 773 37.64 -5.34 8.41
N ALA A 774 37.55 -4.15 7.81
CA ALA A 774 37.23 -3.97 6.40
C ALA A 774 38.34 -4.37 5.42
N GLY A 775 39.51 -4.78 5.93
CA GLY A 775 40.64 -5.28 5.13
C GLY A 775 41.61 -4.22 4.59
N LEU A 776 41.66 -3.00 5.20
CA LEU A 776 42.63 -2.00 4.80
C LEU A 776 44.08 -2.53 5.00
N PRO A 777 45.01 -2.21 4.08
CA PRO A 777 46.39 -2.65 4.19
C PRO A 777 47.05 -2.19 5.49
N ASN A 778 47.80 -3.07 6.17
CA ASN A 778 48.43 -2.78 7.46
C ASN A 778 49.37 -1.55 7.44
N ARG A 779 50.00 -1.25 6.28
CA ARG A 779 50.79 -0.03 6.12
C ARG A 779 49.97 1.26 6.25
N ALA A 780 48.78 1.26 5.66
CA ALA A 780 47.83 2.37 5.74
C ALA A 780 47.30 2.52 7.19
N LEU A 781 46.94 1.40 7.85
CA LEU A 781 46.50 1.40 9.25
C LEU A 781 47.54 1.95 10.22
N LYS A 782 48.81 1.57 10.07
CA LYS A 782 49.90 2.10 10.88
C LYS A 782 50.11 3.60 10.65
N ALA A 783 50.00 4.06 9.40
CA ALA A 783 50.09 5.49 9.10
C ALA A 783 48.90 6.26 9.69
N ALA A 784 47.68 5.72 9.57
CA ALA A 784 46.47 6.32 10.16
C ALA A 784 46.58 6.41 11.68
N GLN A 785 47.08 5.36 12.36
CA GLN A 785 47.27 5.38 13.81
C GLN A 785 48.31 6.46 14.24
N LYS A 786 49.38 6.62 13.47
CA LYS A 786 50.37 7.67 13.73
C LYS A 786 49.75 9.07 13.60
N HIS A 787 49.02 9.30 12.50
CA HIS A 787 48.32 10.59 12.29
C HIS A 787 47.29 10.88 13.36
N LEU A 788 46.53 9.86 13.82
CA LEU A 788 45.56 10.02 14.90
C LEU A 788 46.26 10.46 16.20
N ASN A 789 47.35 9.78 16.58
CA ASN A 789 48.12 10.14 17.77
C ASN A 789 48.68 11.57 17.66
N ASP A 790 49.18 11.97 16.48
CA ASP A 790 49.69 13.32 16.23
C ASP A 790 48.58 14.38 16.39
N LEU A 791 47.38 14.13 15.89
CA LEU A 791 46.20 15.00 16.00
C LEU A 791 45.71 15.10 17.46
N GLU A 792 45.64 13.98 18.17
CA GLU A 792 45.26 13.94 19.60
C GLU A 792 46.23 14.71 20.48
N ASN A 793 47.51 14.60 20.19
CA ASN A 793 48.57 15.35 20.90
C ASN A 793 48.46 16.86 20.60
N GLN A 794 48.19 17.25 19.35
CA GLN A 794 47.96 18.65 18.98
C GLN A 794 46.71 19.22 19.65
N ALA A 795 45.63 18.46 19.70
CA ALA A 795 44.41 18.85 20.39
C ALA A 795 44.62 18.98 21.91
N ALA A 796 45.43 18.10 22.52
CA ALA A 796 45.80 18.20 23.92
C ALA A 796 46.68 19.40 24.22
N ALA A 797 47.62 19.78 23.33
CA ALA A 797 48.49 20.96 23.47
C ALA A 797 47.74 22.29 23.27
N ASN A 798 46.68 22.30 22.45
CA ASN A 798 45.87 23.49 22.16
C ASN A 798 44.65 23.64 23.10
N ARG A 799 44.56 22.89 24.17
CA ARG A 799 43.45 22.97 25.15
C ARG A 799 43.25 24.32 25.85
N PRO A 800 44.26 25.28 25.98
CA PRO A 800 43.93 26.60 26.45
C PRO A 800 43.08 27.46 25.53
N GLN A 801 42.95 27.10 24.25
CA GLN A 801 42.27 27.92 23.24
C GLN A 801 40.86 27.43 22.87
N LEU A 802 40.43 26.25 23.34
CA LEU A 802 39.09 25.71 23.09
C LEU A 802 38.07 25.98 24.22
N ASP A 803 38.49 26.67 25.28
CA ASP A 803 37.62 27.12 26.39
C ASP A 803 36.88 28.44 26.11
N ILE A 804 36.70 28.79 24.81
CA ILE A 804 35.98 30.00 24.39
C ILE A 804 34.46 29.89 24.68
N PHE A 805 33.95 28.69 24.96
CA PHE A 805 32.51 28.48 25.21
C PHE A 805 32.11 28.39 26.69
N SER A 806 33.07 28.45 27.62
CA SER A 806 32.75 28.41 29.07
C SER A 806 32.54 29.78 29.72
N ALA A 807 32.56 30.87 28.95
CA ALA A 807 32.33 32.23 29.50
C ALA A 807 31.04 32.83 28.91
N MET A 808 29.89 32.35 29.33
CA MET A 808 28.66 33.17 29.41
C MET A 808 28.43 33.52 30.88
N PRO A 809 28.29 34.82 31.24
CA PRO A 809 28.05 35.23 32.61
C PRO A 809 26.64 34.83 33.04
N SER A 810 26.50 34.08 34.13
CA SER A 810 25.23 33.96 34.85
C SER A 810 24.95 35.31 35.51
N GLU A 811 23.89 35.96 35.01
CA GLU A 811 23.24 37.03 35.82
C GLU A 811 22.61 36.42 37.08
N ASN A 812 23.23 36.62 38.22
CA ASN A 812 22.49 36.82 39.47
C ASN A 812 23.43 37.44 40.56
N GLY A 813 22.94 38.47 41.07
CA GLY A 813 23.48 39.53 41.76
C GLY A 813 24.07 39.33 43.13
N ALA A 814 24.54 40.45 43.56
CA ALA A 814 24.76 41.03 44.88
C ALA A 814 26.20 41.17 45.34
N ASP A 815 26.63 42.42 45.26
CA ASP A 815 27.40 43.22 46.26
C ASP A 815 28.57 42.52 47.00
N GLU A 816 29.84 42.97 46.65
CA GLU A 816 30.78 43.47 47.65
C GLU A 816 31.92 44.29 47.01
N GLU A 817 32.18 45.45 47.59
CA GLU A 817 33.11 46.45 47.24
C GLU A 817 34.61 46.01 47.41
N GLY A 818 35.45 46.51 46.50
CA GLY A 818 36.74 46.81 46.91
C GLY A 818 37.99 46.41 46.17
N LYS A 819 38.52 47.37 45.47
CA LYS A 819 39.94 47.64 45.12
C LYS A 819 40.29 47.44 43.64
N GLU A 820 40.34 48.59 43.01
CA GLU A 820 41.08 48.88 41.81
C GLU A 820 42.57 48.52 41.96
N GLN A 821 43.10 47.75 41.03
CA GLN A 821 44.50 47.75 40.61
C GLN A 821 44.51 48.02 39.10
N GLU A 822 45.03 49.22 38.81
CA GLU A 822 45.42 49.65 37.46
C GLU A 822 46.41 48.65 36.87
N VAL A 823 46.10 48.14 35.68
CA VAL A 823 47.02 47.48 34.76
C VAL A 823 47.01 48.34 33.49
N GLU A 824 48.15 48.91 33.18
CA GLU A 824 48.39 49.74 32.01
C GLU A 824 48.04 49.05 30.69
N PRO A 825 47.58 49.81 29.66
CA PRO A 825 47.25 49.29 28.34
C PRO A 825 48.52 49.01 27.56
N VAL A 826 48.69 47.74 27.17
CA VAL A 826 49.67 47.36 26.16
C VAL A 826 49.15 47.78 24.76
N ASP A 827 49.97 48.51 24.11
CA ASP A 827 49.89 49.27 22.88
C ASP A 827 49.28 48.48 21.71
N ASN A 828 48.07 48.86 21.25
CA ASN A 828 47.33 48.30 20.10
C ASN A 828 47.58 49.11 18.81
N LEU A 829 48.80 49.62 18.56
CA LEU A 829 49.11 50.41 17.36
C LEU A 829 49.22 49.57 16.09
N GLN A 830 49.45 48.23 16.13
CA GLN A 830 49.69 47.39 14.96
C GLN A 830 48.44 46.73 14.39
N THR A 831 47.40 46.54 15.21
CA THR A 831 46.11 46.04 14.72
C THR A 831 45.31 47.08 13.96
N ASN A 832 45.57 48.35 14.15
CA ASN A 832 44.93 49.45 13.45
C ASN A 832 45.35 49.56 11.97
N GLU A 833 46.63 49.32 11.62
CA GLU A 833 47.15 49.43 10.24
C GLU A 833 46.50 48.38 9.31
N LEU A 834 46.29 47.15 9.79
CA LEU A 834 45.66 46.12 8.99
C LEU A 834 44.14 46.40 8.80
N THR A 835 43.48 46.88 9.83
CA THR A 835 42.05 47.23 9.81
C THR A 835 41.81 48.45 8.95
N GLU A 836 42.68 49.46 8.96
CA GLU A 836 42.60 50.61 8.08
C GLU A 836 42.90 50.26 6.62
N ALA A 837 43.88 49.40 6.36
CA ALA A 837 44.16 48.94 4.99
C ALA A 837 43.00 48.09 4.40
N LEU A 838 42.34 47.27 5.22
CA LEU A 838 41.13 46.52 4.82
C LEU A 838 39.93 47.44 4.57
N ALA A 839 39.71 48.48 5.38
CA ALA A 839 38.63 49.43 5.24
C ALA A 839 38.73 50.31 3.96
N GLN A 840 39.95 50.47 3.41
CA GLN A 840 40.16 51.21 2.17
C GLN A 840 39.93 50.40 0.90
N ILE A 841 39.75 49.10 1.00
CA ILE A 841 39.52 48.21 -0.15
C ILE A 841 38.00 48.15 -0.47
N GLN A 842 37.63 48.59 -1.69
CA GLN A 842 36.26 48.42 -2.20
C GLN A 842 36.25 47.29 -3.25
N PRO A 843 35.87 46.08 -2.86
CA PRO A 843 36.04 44.89 -3.73
C PRO A 843 35.34 44.99 -5.05
N ASP A 844 34.16 45.64 -5.09
CA ASP A 844 33.33 45.78 -6.30
C ASP A 844 33.91 46.72 -7.37
N ASN A 845 34.94 47.53 -7.01
CA ASN A 845 35.55 48.50 -7.91
C ASN A 845 36.98 48.12 -8.39
N LEU A 846 37.47 46.94 -8.00
CA LEU A 846 38.82 46.48 -8.34
C LEU A 846 38.81 45.56 -9.56
N THR A 847 39.77 45.76 -10.43
CA THR A 847 40.08 44.76 -11.45
C THR A 847 40.74 43.54 -10.83
N PRO A 848 40.73 42.34 -11.46
CA PRO A 848 41.38 41.16 -10.94
C PRO A 848 42.87 41.32 -10.59
N ARG A 849 43.57 42.18 -11.28
CA ARG A 849 44.97 42.51 -11.06
C ARG A 849 45.18 43.39 -9.79
N GLU A 850 44.34 44.38 -9.64
CA GLU A 850 44.33 45.27 -8.47
C GLU A 850 43.89 44.54 -7.20
N ALA A 851 42.95 43.57 -7.31
CA ALA A 851 42.55 42.73 -6.21
C ALA A 851 43.73 41.82 -5.70
N LEU A 852 44.51 41.30 -6.67
CA LEU A 852 45.69 40.50 -6.35
C LEU A 852 46.80 41.33 -5.64
N ASP A 853 47.02 42.57 -6.15
CA ASP A 853 47.99 43.52 -5.58
C ASP A 853 47.55 43.96 -4.16
N ALA A 854 46.27 44.17 -3.92
CA ALA A 854 45.69 44.45 -2.61
C ALA A 854 45.91 43.27 -1.62
N LEU A 855 45.69 42.03 -2.05
CA LEU A 855 45.99 40.86 -1.24
C LEU A 855 47.47 40.69 -0.87
N TYR A 856 48.37 41.00 -1.80
CA TYR A 856 49.81 41.02 -1.51
C TYR A 856 50.19 42.11 -0.50
N ARG A 857 49.62 43.31 -0.58
CA ARG A 857 49.81 44.35 0.42
C ARG A 857 49.31 43.96 1.81
N LEU A 858 48.12 43.39 1.92
CA LEU A 858 47.59 42.89 3.20
C LEU A 858 48.49 41.81 3.79
N LYS A 859 49.01 40.90 2.94
CA LYS A 859 49.95 39.86 3.36
C LYS A 859 51.30 40.41 3.83
N GLU A 860 51.78 41.48 3.20
CA GLU A 860 53.01 42.16 3.66
C GLU A 860 52.82 42.82 5.04
N ILE A 861 51.64 43.44 5.26
CA ILE A 861 51.28 44.03 6.56
C ILE A 861 51.20 42.90 7.63
N CYS A 862 50.52 41.80 7.32
CA CYS A 862 50.46 40.63 8.22
C CYS A 862 51.87 40.07 8.55
N ASN A 863 52.74 39.94 7.55
CA ASN A 863 54.10 39.39 7.77
C ASN A 863 55.05 40.35 8.52
N LYS A 864 54.71 41.63 8.65
CA LYS A 864 55.42 42.57 9.51
C LYS A 864 54.96 42.56 10.96
N VAL A 865 53.75 41.91 11.17
CA VAL A 865 53.16 41.78 12.50
C VAL A 865 53.50 40.40 13.13
N SER A 866 54.01 39.45 12.34
CA SER A 866 54.60 38.20 12.84
C SER A 866 56.10 38.33 13.04
#